data_926abf68760ce68c6f130bdaedea09e0
#
_entry.id   926abf68760ce68c6f130bdaedea09e0
#
_cell.length_a   1.000
_cell.length_b   1.000
_cell.length_c   1.000
_cell.angle_alpha   90.00
_cell.angle_beta   90.00
_cell.angle_gamma   90.00
#
_symmetry.space_group_name_H-M   'P 1'
#
loop_
_entity.id
_entity.type
_entity.pdbx_description
1 polymer ?
#
loop_
_entity_poly.entity_id
_entity_poly.type
_entity_poly.pdbx_seq_one_letter_code
_entity_poly.pdbx_strand_id
1 'polypeptide(L)'
;MKRLQTILLFGTLLAGCSSLSAWAGSWQTNQSVGNFTKVHVYTPDTVSPVGQGRALLVVLHGCTQSVDAYLTANLEPAADAYGMVIAVPDALNKAGFSCWSYWQGTKSRNAGDYANLLSLVSAMTADTSKGIDPDQVYIAGLSSGAAFANTTACLAPDVFAGVGVSAGPSIGTSSSGAIGSCEYADVATRCQQYAGSYSGFLNDQIASIAHGDADTTVDQCYNRQNAEGMAGAYNVTELPGSNVIGSGSRTMQEFLWQDGRVSMVWLNGVDHAWSGGAGASGSYINGNGYNYAMYLGQYFADNNQRVDRNQAPVVSNASATDIGGQLQISGNAVDTDGSVSAVEVLVEDNAQNNYQYTTSTLANGDFSLTTASLPDALYVVTVSATDDAGATSDAVSVTARVGPPPPPTAPTLSNVVSDVSAQCVTVSGEVFDENEDLTSVSASFATGSVTANINGIAFNAQACDQPGGEQTIIVTATDASGLSATASVTVTVDAGVTATLSEHINAGRLDYTNYANCYLEYSDSAFKLNESPVSGQLCQWQDDDASCVGPQQACSAGGDNGSGGDGGSGSDGGDGGSGNTCAEYTTANYYHKVGGRAYSTGNYWAPDYFAQGTNAPMSGSTWGSNTLHSSDGSNWSLGSCP
;
A
#
# COMPACT_ATOMS: atom_id res chain seq x y z
N MET A 1 1.99 64.19 9.61
CA MET A 1 0.62 63.66 9.60
C MET A 1 0.17 63.54 8.14
N LYS A 2 0.24 62.36 7.57
CA LYS A 2 -0.57 61.83 6.43
C LYS A 2 -0.23 60.36 6.31
N ARG A 3 -1.18 59.50 6.66
CA ARG A 3 -1.11 58.06 6.54
C ARG A 3 -1.29 57.69 5.06
N LEU A 4 -0.36 56.93 4.48
CA LEU A 4 -0.56 56.21 3.21
C LEU A 4 -1.12 54.82 3.57
N GLN A 5 -2.33 54.57 3.10
CA GLN A 5 -2.92 53.21 3.10
C GLN A 5 -2.39 52.44 1.89
N THR A 6 -1.70 51.35 2.15
CA THR A 6 -1.30 50.38 1.11
C THR A 6 -2.41 49.33 1.00
N ILE A 7 -3.07 49.30 -0.14
CA ILE A 7 -4.06 48.28 -0.50
C ILE A 7 -3.31 47.04 -0.92
N LEU A 8 -3.39 45.95 -0.12
CA LEU A 8 -2.98 44.61 -0.53
C LEU A 8 -4.10 44.03 -1.40
N LEU A 9 -3.81 43.81 -2.70
CA LEU A 9 -4.59 42.92 -3.55
C LEU A 9 -4.24 41.48 -3.18
N PHE A 10 -5.18 40.77 -2.59
CA PHE A 10 -5.15 39.31 -2.48
C PHE A 10 -5.59 38.72 -3.83
N GLY A 11 -4.61 38.21 -4.58
CA GLY A 11 -4.86 37.33 -5.72
C GLY A 11 -5.20 35.95 -5.18
N THR A 12 -6.47 35.53 -5.31
CA THR A 12 -6.89 34.15 -5.08
C THR A 12 -6.34 33.24 -6.18
N LEU A 13 -5.25 32.53 -5.89
CA LEU A 13 -4.88 31.34 -6.65
C LEU A 13 -5.90 30.25 -6.30
N LEU A 14 -6.80 29.94 -7.25
CA LEU A 14 -7.51 28.66 -7.23
C LEU A 14 -6.49 27.56 -7.56
N ALA A 15 -5.92 26.96 -6.52
CA ALA A 15 -5.28 25.65 -6.65
C ALA A 15 -6.42 24.64 -6.93
N GLY A 16 -6.50 24.18 -8.17
CA GLY A 16 -7.30 23.01 -8.51
C GLY A 16 -6.71 21.81 -7.77
N CYS A 17 -7.35 21.40 -6.66
CA CYS A 17 -7.18 20.05 -6.12
C CYS A 17 -7.74 19.08 -7.16
N SER A 18 -6.90 18.57 -8.04
CA SER A 18 -7.13 17.25 -8.61
C SER A 18 -7.10 16.27 -7.46
N SER A 19 -8.26 15.76 -7.07
CA SER A 19 -8.38 14.59 -6.21
C SER A 19 -7.72 13.42 -6.95
N LEU A 20 -6.45 13.18 -6.65
CA LEU A 20 -5.86 11.87 -6.85
C LEU A 20 -6.75 10.92 -6.04
N SER A 21 -7.49 10.06 -6.70
CA SER A 21 -8.14 8.92 -6.07
C SER A 21 -7.01 8.10 -5.47
N ALA A 22 -6.77 8.29 -4.17
CA ALA A 22 -5.87 7.40 -3.44
C ALA A 22 -6.55 6.03 -3.49
N TRP A 23 -5.92 5.07 -4.14
CA TRP A 23 -6.29 3.67 -4.04
C TRP A 23 -6.18 3.31 -2.57
N ALA A 24 -7.28 2.94 -1.96
CA ALA A 24 -7.29 2.50 -0.58
C ALA A 24 -6.84 1.04 -0.57
N GLY A 25 -5.92 0.69 0.33
CA GLY A 25 -5.54 -0.69 0.57
C GLY A 25 -6.76 -1.56 0.87
N SER A 26 -6.62 -2.86 0.84
CA SER A 26 -7.74 -3.78 1.00
C SER A 26 -7.53 -4.84 2.08
N TRP A 27 -8.63 -5.26 2.73
CA TRP A 27 -8.65 -6.37 3.66
C TRP A 27 -8.70 -7.72 2.93
N GLN A 28 -7.74 -8.58 3.21
CA GLN A 28 -7.80 -10.02 2.94
C GLN A 28 -8.25 -10.72 4.22
N THR A 29 -9.50 -11.17 4.26
CA THR A 29 -10.08 -11.78 5.46
C THR A 29 -9.85 -13.29 5.51
N ASN A 30 -9.80 -13.85 6.74
CA ASN A 30 -9.74 -15.30 7.00
C ASN A 30 -8.55 -16.02 6.32
N GLN A 31 -7.42 -15.34 6.21
CA GLN A 31 -6.21 -15.92 5.64
C GLN A 31 -5.55 -16.91 6.60
N SER A 32 -4.86 -17.92 6.05
CA SER A 32 -3.95 -18.76 6.82
C SER A 32 -2.53 -18.23 6.62
N VAL A 33 -1.91 -17.72 7.69
CA VAL A 33 -0.55 -17.13 7.63
C VAL A 33 0.31 -17.66 8.77
N GLY A 34 1.49 -18.12 8.46
CA GLY A 34 2.33 -18.83 9.42
C GLY A 34 1.59 -20.07 9.93
N ASN A 35 1.48 -20.18 11.25
CA ASN A 35 0.73 -21.27 11.87
C ASN A 35 -0.74 -20.92 12.17
N PHE A 36 -1.16 -19.67 11.99
CA PHE A 36 -2.54 -19.26 12.24
C PHE A 36 -3.45 -19.65 11.10
N THR A 37 -4.64 -20.14 11.43
CA THR A 37 -5.67 -20.57 10.47
C THR A 37 -6.70 -19.48 10.16
N LYS A 38 -6.73 -18.40 10.94
CA LYS A 38 -7.58 -17.23 10.72
C LYS A 38 -6.81 -15.95 11.05
N VAL A 39 -6.46 -15.19 10.03
CA VAL A 39 -5.81 -13.89 10.12
C VAL A 39 -6.55 -12.93 9.18
N HIS A 40 -6.87 -11.73 9.62
CA HIS A 40 -7.24 -10.64 8.72
C HIS A 40 -5.99 -9.83 8.40
N VAL A 41 -5.75 -9.58 7.14
CA VAL A 41 -4.57 -8.83 6.67
C VAL A 41 -5.04 -7.64 5.86
N TYR A 42 -4.64 -6.43 6.25
CA TYR A 42 -4.78 -5.23 5.45
C TYR A 42 -3.42 -4.84 4.88
N THR A 43 -3.36 -4.57 3.59
CA THR A 43 -2.13 -4.12 2.93
C THR A 43 -2.41 -2.74 2.32
N PRO A 44 -1.77 -1.66 2.81
CA PRO A 44 -1.91 -0.33 2.22
C PRO A 44 -1.13 -0.24 0.91
N ASP A 45 -1.53 0.71 0.05
CA ASP A 45 -0.76 1.03 -1.16
C ASP A 45 0.47 1.90 -0.86
N THR A 46 0.44 2.61 0.27
CA THR A 46 1.54 3.45 0.75
C THR A 46 2.66 2.65 1.38
N VAL A 47 3.85 3.24 1.42
CA VAL A 47 5.01 2.75 2.18
C VAL A 47 5.16 3.55 3.47
N SER A 48 5.95 3.04 4.41
CA SER A 48 6.28 3.77 5.64
C SER A 48 7.02 5.08 5.32
N PRO A 49 6.75 6.15 6.07
CA PRO A 49 7.50 7.41 5.93
C PRO A 49 8.96 7.30 6.41
N VAL A 50 9.35 6.19 7.00
CA VAL A 50 10.71 5.92 7.51
C VAL A 50 11.16 4.51 7.14
N GLY A 51 12.46 4.27 7.08
CA GLY A 51 13.04 2.96 6.75
C GLY A 51 12.85 2.55 5.29
N GLN A 52 12.85 1.25 5.02
CA GLN A 52 12.92 0.67 3.68
C GLN A 52 11.68 -0.17 3.35
N GLY A 53 10.54 0.44 3.09
CA GLY A 53 9.31 -0.28 2.70
C GLY A 53 8.12 -0.04 3.62
N ARG A 54 7.30 -1.06 3.85
CA ARG A 54 6.13 -0.99 4.74
C ARG A 54 6.46 -1.47 6.15
N ALA A 55 5.81 -0.90 7.15
CA ALA A 55 5.83 -1.47 8.49
C ALA A 55 4.86 -2.68 8.60
N LEU A 56 5.01 -3.50 9.62
CA LEU A 56 4.04 -4.53 10.01
C LEU A 56 3.53 -4.26 11.42
N LEU A 57 2.21 -4.15 11.59
CA LEU A 57 1.56 -4.09 12.89
C LEU A 57 0.69 -5.33 13.11
N VAL A 58 1.07 -6.18 14.06
CA VAL A 58 0.26 -7.33 14.51
C VAL A 58 -0.64 -6.88 15.65
N VAL A 59 -1.98 -7.03 15.52
CA VAL A 59 -2.95 -6.60 16.54
C VAL A 59 -3.66 -7.79 17.16
N LEU A 60 -3.58 -7.93 18.48
CA LEU A 60 -4.13 -9.04 19.24
C LEU A 60 -5.45 -8.66 19.93
N HIS A 61 -6.48 -9.47 19.71
CA HIS A 61 -7.83 -9.25 20.28
C HIS A 61 -7.89 -9.46 21.81
N GLY A 62 -8.92 -8.92 22.46
CA GLY A 62 -9.22 -9.16 23.88
C GLY A 62 -9.94 -10.48 24.13
N CYS A 63 -10.24 -10.78 25.40
CA CYS A 63 -11.12 -11.89 25.77
C CYS A 63 -12.52 -11.69 25.18
N THR A 64 -13.20 -12.76 24.78
CA THR A 64 -14.56 -12.76 24.19
C THR A 64 -14.71 -11.93 22.91
N GLN A 65 -13.65 -11.29 22.45
CA GLN A 65 -13.63 -10.48 21.24
C GLN A 65 -13.30 -11.33 20.01
N SER A 66 -14.06 -11.18 18.93
CA SER A 66 -13.71 -11.74 17.62
C SER A 66 -12.69 -10.87 16.89
N VAL A 67 -11.81 -11.49 16.12
CA VAL A 67 -10.92 -10.76 15.20
C VAL A 67 -11.70 -9.94 14.17
N ASP A 68 -12.93 -10.37 13.82
CA ASP A 68 -13.80 -9.65 12.89
C ASP A 68 -14.20 -8.25 13.41
N ALA A 69 -14.15 -8.00 14.72
CA ALA A 69 -14.40 -6.68 15.28
C ALA A 69 -13.35 -5.64 14.86
N TYR A 70 -12.17 -6.08 14.47
CA TYR A 70 -11.10 -5.19 14.03
C TYR A 70 -11.27 -4.71 12.58
N LEU A 71 -12.14 -5.36 11.78
CA LEU A 71 -12.50 -4.88 10.44
C LEU A 71 -13.30 -3.56 10.47
N THR A 72 -13.81 -3.16 11.62
CA THR A 72 -14.53 -1.90 11.83
C THR A 72 -13.90 -1.05 12.93
N ALA A 73 -12.64 -1.29 13.26
CA ALA A 73 -11.91 -0.59 14.33
C ALA A 73 -11.14 0.66 13.83
N ASN A 74 -11.32 1.07 12.58
CA ASN A 74 -10.58 2.15 11.91
C ASN A 74 -9.06 1.96 11.97
N LEU A 75 -8.58 0.77 11.63
CA LEU A 75 -7.16 0.49 11.50
C LEU A 75 -6.61 1.00 10.16
N GLU A 76 -7.44 1.03 9.11
CA GLU A 76 -7.09 1.40 7.75
C GLU A 76 -6.49 2.82 7.64
N PRO A 77 -7.08 3.87 8.26
CA PRO A 77 -6.49 5.20 8.20
C PRO A 77 -5.06 5.27 8.74
N ALA A 78 -4.75 4.48 9.77
CA ALA A 78 -3.39 4.39 10.31
C ALA A 78 -2.47 3.60 9.38
N ALA A 79 -2.98 2.51 8.79
CA ALA A 79 -2.25 1.71 7.81
C ALA A 79 -1.85 2.56 6.60
N ASP A 80 -2.80 3.31 6.03
CA ASP A 80 -2.57 4.13 4.84
C ASP A 80 -1.68 5.34 5.14
N ALA A 81 -1.83 5.97 6.32
CA ALA A 81 -1.02 7.14 6.69
C ALA A 81 0.44 6.80 6.98
N TYR A 82 0.71 5.62 7.52
CA TYR A 82 2.04 5.21 7.97
C TYR A 82 2.60 3.99 7.23
N GLY A 83 1.99 3.60 6.11
CA GLY A 83 2.43 2.46 5.30
C GLY A 83 2.55 1.17 6.10
N MET A 84 1.55 0.86 6.94
CA MET A 84 1.59 -0.30 7.83
C MET A 84 0.72 -1.44 7.31
N VAL A 85 1.30 -2.57 6.95
CA VAL A 85 0.56 -3.82 6.82
C VAL A 85 0.02 -4.21 8.19
N ILE A 86 -1.29 -4.45 8.29
CA ILE A 86 -1.92 -4.86 9.56
C ILE A 86 -2.28 -6.34 9.50
N ALA A 87 -1.92 -7.09 10.53
CA ALA A 87 -2.28 -8.50 10.69
C ALA A 87 -3.03 -8.71 12.01
N VAL A 88 -4.25 -9.27 11.95
CA VAL A 88 -5.09 -9.56 13.12
C VAL A 88 -5.32 -11.07 13.21
N PRO A 89 -4.46 -11.82 13.94
CA PRO A 89 -4.60 -13.26 14.10
C PRO A 89 -5.60 -13.63 15.19
N ASP A 90 -6.36 -14.71 14.98
CA ASP A 90 -7.18 -15.33 16.01
C ASP A 90 -6.34 -16.32 16.84
N ALA A 91 -6.29 -16.16 18.16
CA ALA A 91 -5.51 -17.00 19.05
C ALA A 91 -5.81 -18.49 18.86
N LEU A 92 -4.79 -19.33 18.77
CA LEU A 92 -4.96 -20.78 18.65
C LEU A 92 -5.03 -21.46 20.01
N ASN A 93 -4.26 -20.99 20.99
CA ASN A 93 -4.18 -21.56 22.34
C ASN A 93 -4.98 -20.69 23.32
N LYS A 94 -6.30 -20.57 23.07
CA LYS A 94 -7.19 -19.75 23.88
C LYS A 94 -7.31 -20.25 25.31
N ALA A 95 -7.17 -19.36 26.28
CA ALA A 95 -7.54 -19.59 27.67
C ALA A 95 -9.03 -19.31 27.89
N GLY A 96 -9.52 -19.43 29.13
CA GLY A 96 -10.92 -19.16 29.48
C GLY A 96 -11.43 -17.86 28.88
N PHE A 97 -12.68 -17.84 28.43
CA PHE A 97 -13.32 -16.72 27.73
C PHE A 97 -12.62 -16.31 26.40
N SER A 98 -12.01 -17.26 25.72
CA SER A 98 -11.28 -17.04 24.45
C SER A 98 -10.16 -16.01 24.53
N CYS A 99 -9.55 -15.84 25.71
CA CYS A 99 -8.43 -14.94 25.93
C CYS A 99 -7.12 -15.48 25.32
N TRP A 100 -6.22 -14.61 24.97
CA TRP A 100 -4.81 -14.96 24.86
C TRP A 100 -4.26 -15.41 26.22
N SER A 101 -3.58 -16.54 26.27
CA SER A 101 -3.21 -17.21 27.54
C SER A 101 -1.97 -16.61 28.20
N TYR A 102 -1.94 -15.27 28.44
CA TYR A 102 -0.79 -14.56 28.98
C TYR A 102 -0.38 -15.01 30.39
N TRP A 103 -1.31 -15.47 31.24
CA TRP A 103 -1.05 -15.86 32.64
C TRP A 103 -0.64 -17.31 32.83
N GLN A 104 -0.81 -18.17 31.84
CA GLN A 104 -0.51 -19.61 31.93
C GLN A 104 0.43 -20.08 30.81
N GLY A 105 0.93 -21.31 30.96
CA GLY A 105 1.87 -21.91 30.00
C GLY A 105 3.29 -21.36 30.07
N THR A 106 4.17 -21.93 29.27
CA THR A 106 5.58 -21.56 29.21
C THR A 106 5.76 -20.29 28.41
N LYS A 107 6.43 -19.28 28.95
CA LYS A 107 6.79 -18.05 28.27
C LYS A 107 8.12 -18.29 27.53
N SER A 108 8.02 -18.65 26.26
CA SER A 108 9.17 -19.00 25.42
C SER A 108 8.86 -18.76 23.94
N ARG A 109 9.85 -18.35 23.17
CA ARG A 109 9.78 -18.16 21.71
C ARG A 109 9.31 -19.41 20.96
N ASN A 110 9.50 -20.59 21.56
CA ASN A 110 9.19 -21.90 20.95
C ASN A 110 7.89 -22.52 21.49
N ALA A 111 7.08 -21.78 22.26
CA ALA A 111 5.91 -22.32 22.92
C ALA A 111 4.62 -21.61 22.51
N GLY A 112 3.57 -22.40 22.22
CA GLY A 112 2.19 -21.94 22.02
C GLY A 112 2.07 -20.80 21.00
N ASP A 113 1.24 -19.83 21.32
CA ASP A 113 1.01 -18.70 20.40
C ASP A 113 2.18 -17.71 20.33
N TYR A 114 3.16 -17.75 21.24
CA TYR A 114 4.40 -17.02 21.06
C TYR A 114 5.17 -17.51 19.82
N ALA A 115 5.32 -18.83 19.68
CA ALA A 115 5.94 -19.43 18.52
C ALA A 115 5.13 -19.17 17.24
N ASN A 116 3.80 -19.21 17.33
CA ASN A 116 2.90 -18.95 16.20
C ASN A 116 2.99 -17.49 15.72
N LEU A 117 3.11 -16.51 16.63
CA LEU A 117 3.32 -15.10 16.28
C LEU A 117 4.65 -14.87 15.57
N LEU A 118 5.72 -15.51 16.02
CA LEU A 118 7.02 -15.44 15.32
C LEU A 118 6.95 -16.08 13.93
N SER A 119 6.21 -17.19 13.78
CA SER A 119 5.97 -17.82 12.48
C SER A 119 5.13 -16.91 11.55
N LEU A 120 4.11 -16.21 12.09
CA LEU A 120 3.32 -15.22 11.36
C LEU A 120 4.23 -14.11 10.82
N VAL A 121 5.01 -13.48 11.70
CA VAL A 121 5.93 -12.39 11.30
C VAL A 121 6.90 -12.87 10.24
N SER A 122 7.53 -14.04 10.44
CA SER A 122 8.47 -14.62 9.46
C SER A 122 7.81 -14.87 8.10
N ALA A 123 6.56 -15.35 8.07
CA ALA A 123 5.83 -15.56 6.82
C ALA A 123 5.47 -14.24 6.14
N MET A 124 5.06 -13.22 6.92
CA MET A 124 4.70 -11.90 6.40
C MET A 124 5.90 -11.14 5.84
N THR A 125 7.04 -11.16 6.53
CA THR A 125 8.28 -10.49 6.08
C THR A 125 8.95 -11.20 4.92
N ALA A 126 8.75 -12.52 4.77
CA ALA A 126 9.26 -13.28 3.64
C ALA A 126 8.40 -13.08 2.35
N ASP A 127 7.19 -12.59 2.48
CA ASP A 127 6.32 -12.27 1.34
C ASP A 127 6.74 -10.93 0.72
N THR A 128 7.54 -11.01 -0.35
CA THR A 128 8.08 -9.83 -1.03
C THR A 128 7.02 -8.91 -1.63
N SER A 129 5.80 -9.44 -1.92
CA SER A 129 4.69 -8.62 -2.41
C SER A 129 4.21 -7.59 -1.39
N LYS A 130 4.44 -7.85 -0.12
CA LYS A 130 4.08 -6.93 0.98
C LYS A 130 5.14 -5.87 1.24
N GLY A 131 6.39 -6.10 0.82
CA GLY A 131 7.50 -5.16 0.98
C GLY A 131 7.70 -4.70 2.42
N ILE A 132 7.63 -5.63 3.39
CA ILE A 132 7.75 -5.31 4.81
C ILE A 132 9.24 -5.15 5.17
N ASP A 133 9.55 -4.02 5.80
CA ASP A 133 10.85 -3.76 6.40
C ASP A 133 10.97 -4.50 7.74
N PRO A 134 11.92 -5.43 7.91
CA PRO A 134 12.07 -6.19 9.15
C PRO A 134 12.42 -5.32 10.37
N ASP A 135 12.94 -4.12 10.20
CA ASP A 135 13.22 -3.18 11.28
C ASP A 135 11.97 -2.38 11.71
N GLN A 136 10.84 -2.57 11.03
CA GLN A 136 9.56 -1.91 11.31
C GLN A 136 8.45 -2.92 11.66
N VAL A 137 8.75 -3.93 12.46
CA VAL A 137 7.77 -4.92 12.93
C VAL A 137 7.31 -4.57 14.33
N TYR A 138 5.99 -4.41 14.49
CA TYR A 138 5.35 -3.99 15.73
C TYR A 138 4.25 -4.97 16.12
N ILE A 139 3.95 -5.02 17.42
CA ILE A 139 2.86 -5.82 17.96
C ILE A 139 2.05 -4.98 18.94
N ALA A 140 0.73 -5.07 18.87
CA ALA A 140 -0.17 -4.40 19.81
C ALA A 140 -1.32 -5.30 20.19
N GLY A 141 -2.11 -4.92 21.19
CA GLY A 141 -3.30 -5.66 21.54
C GLY A 141 -4.15 -4.97 22.58
N LEU A 142 -5.34 -5.54 22.80
CA LEU A 142 -6.29 -5.13 23.83
C LEU A 142 -6.35 -6.15 24.95
N SER A 143 -6.39 -5.70 26.23
CA SER A 143 -6.70 -6.55 27.38
C SER A 143 -5.74 -7.76 27.48
N SER A 144 -6.24 -9.00 27.42
CA SER A 144 -5.40 -10.20 27.37
C SER A 144 -4.45 -10.22 26.20
N GLY A 145 -4.87 -9.70 25.03
CA GLY A 145 -4.02 -9.53 23.85
C GLY A 145 -2.90 -8.54 24.10
N ALA A 146 -3.14 -7.47 24.84
CA ALA A 146 -2.12 -6.48 25.20
C ALA A 146 -1.04 -7.07 26.12
N ALA A 147 -1.44 -7.80 27.17
CA ALA A 147 -0.48 -8.50 28.05
C ALA A 147 0.32 -9.57 27.31
N PHE A 148 -0.34 -10.26 26.35
CA PHE A 148 0.33 -11.25 25.49
C PHE A 148 1.28 -10.59 24.49
N ALA A 149 0.89 -9.46 23.89
CA ALA A 149 1.75 -8.67 23.01
C ALA A 149 2.99 -8.17 23.75
N ASN A 150 2.83 -7.62 24.94
CA ASN A 150 3.94 -7.16 25.79
C ASN A 150 4.90 -8.31 26.15
N THR A 151 4.36 -9.47 26.54
CA THR A 151 5.15 -10.67 26.80
C THR A 151 5.90 -11.12 25.54
N THR A 152 5.24 -11.10 24.37
CA THR A 152 5.84 -11.49 23.08
C THR A 152 6.96 -10.54 22.66
N ALA A 153 6.76 -9.23 22.82
CA ALA A 153 7.79 -8.22 22.55
C ALA A 153 9.02 -8.40 23.47
N CYS A 154 8.81 -8.73 24.74
CA CYS A 154 9.90 -9.05 25.66
C CYS A 154 10.62 -10.37 25.31
N LEU A 155 9.90 -11.39 24.81
CA LEU A 155 10.49 -12.66 24.38
C LEU A 155 11.31 -12.53 23.10
N ALA A 156 10.93 -11.62 22.23
CA ALA A 156 11.52 -11.44 20.90
C ALA A 156 11.80 -9.97 20.57
N PRO A 157 12.62 -9.30 21.41
CA PRO A 157 12.95 -7.90 21.16
C PRO A 157 13.83 -7.71 19.90
N ASP A 158 14.44 -8.75 19.39
CA ASP A 158 15.14 -8.79 18.09
C ASP A 158 14.18 -8.75 16.89
N VAL A 159 12.93 -9.19 17.07
CA VAL A 159 11.90 -9.24 16.02
C VAL A 159 11.00 -8.01 16.08
N PHE A 160 10.54 -7.63 17.27
CA PHE A 160 9.60 -6.53 17.44
C PHE A 160 10.35 -5.24 17.82
N ALA A 161 10.34 -4.27 16.91
CA ALA A 161 10.89 -2.94 17.16
C ALA A 161 10.07 -2.13 18.17
N GLY A 162 8.77 -2.45 18.31
CA GLY A 162 7.92 -1.77 19.27
C GLY A 162 6.67 -2.55 19.66
N VAL A 163 6.06 -2.13 20.77
CA VAL A 163 4.85 -2.74 21.33
C VAL A 163 3.82 -1.68 21.72
N GLY A 164 2.54 -1.97 21.43
CA GLY A 164 1.37 -1.22 21.89
C GLY A 164 0.55 -2.03 22.92
N VAL A 165 0.36 -1.51 24.12
CA VAL A 165 -0.39 -2.19 25.21
C VAL A 165 -1.63 -1.37 25.52
N SER A 166 -2.83 -1.83 25.09
CA SER A 166 -4.10 -1.15 25.35
C SER A 166 -4.88 -1.87 26.43
N ALA A 167 -5.17 -1.20 27.54
CA ALA A 167 -5.93 -1.71 28.69
C ALA A 167 -5.47 -3.12 29.14
N GLY A 168 -4.16 -3.35 29.11
CA GLY A 168 -3.57 -4.65 29.40
C GLY A 168 -3.13 -4.81 30.85
N PRO A 169 -3.47 -5.93 31.54
CA PRO A 169 -2.80 -6.25 32.80
C PRO A 169 -1.29 -6.43 32.58
N SER A 170 -0.51 -6.16 33.62
CA SER A 170 0.94 -6.23 33.52
C SER A 170 1.43 -7.67 33.37
N ILE A 171 2.56 -7.85 32.68
CA ILE A 171 3.19 -9.16 32.52
C ILE A 171 3.57 -9.73 33.87
N GLY A 172 3.17 -10.98 34.13
CA GLY A 172 3.37 -11.66 35.40
C GLY A 172 2.22 -11.56 36.38
N THR A 173 1.15 -10.85 36.06
CA THR A 173 -0.10 -10.87 36.83
C THR A 173 -0.90 -12.14 36.58
N SER A 174 -1.76 -12.50 37.53
CA SER A 174 -2.68 -13.62 37.42
C SER A 174 -3.93 -13.27 36.58
N SER A 175 -4.72 -14.27 36.22
CA SER A 175 -6.04 -14.02 35.60
C SER A 175 -7.02 -13.31 36.55
N SER A 176 -6.88 -13.50 37.86
CA SER A 176 -7.69 -12.82 38.87
C SER A 176 -7.31 -11.36 39.01
N GLY A 177 -6.03 -11.03 38.90
CA GLY A 177 -5.53 -9.65 38.89
C GLY A 177 -5.99 -8.85 37.65
N ALA A 178 -6.23 -9.53 36.53
CA ALA A 178 -6.68 -8.86 35.32
C ALA A 178 -8.06 -8.18 35.46
N ILE A 179 -8.97 -8.75 36.22
CA ILE A 179 -10.36 -8.29 36.39
C ILE A 179 -10.70 -7.96 37.84
N GLY A 180 -9.70 -7.96 38.70
CA GLY A 180 -9.82 -7.65 40.13
C GLY A 180 -9.03 -6.39 40.49
N SER A 181 -8.68 -6.29 41.78
CA SER A 181 -7.83 -5.20 42.25
C SER A 181 -6.46 -5.28 41.63
N CYS A 182 -5.79 -4.13 41.50
CA CYS A 182 -4.44 -4.03 41.01
C CYS A 182 -3.48 -5.03 41.66
N GLU A 183 -2.80 -5.82 40.86
CA GLU A 183 -1.80 -6.78 41.27
C GLU A 183 -0.41 -6.24 40.89
N TYR A 184 0.47 -6.14 41.86
CA TYR A 184 1.84 -5.70 41.57
C TYR A 184 2.62 -6.76 40.77
N ALA A 185 3.33 -6.32 39.74
CA ALA A 185 4.25 -7.12 38.96
C ALA A 185 5.52 -6.36 38.63
N ASP A 186 6.66 -6.99 38.81
CA ASP A 186 7.95 -6.45 38.37
C ASP A 186 8.13 -6.71 36.86
N VAL A 187 7.55 -5.81 36.07
CA VAL A 187 7.54 -5.88 34.59
C VAL A 187 8.97 -5.78 34.04
N ALA A 188 9.79 -4.89 34.59
CA ALA A 188 11.15 -4.65 34.10
C ALA A 188 12.01 -5.92 34.19
N THR A 189 12.10 -6.50 35.39
CA THR A 189 12.87 -7.74 35.62
C THR A 189 12.32 -8.89 34.77
N ARG A 190 11.01 -9.03 34.64
CA ARG A 190 10.39 -10.10 33.83
C ARG A 190 10.69 -9.93 32.36
N CYS A 191 10.59 -8.72 31.81
CA CYS A 191 10.90 -8.44 30.42
C CYS A 191 12.35 -8.79 30.10
N GLN A 192 13.29 -8.37 30.94
CA GLN A 192 14.71 -8.72 30.80
C GLN A 192 14.97 -10.24 30.87
N GLN A 193 14.29 -10.92 31.80
CA GLN A 193 14.37 -12.39 31.89
C GLN A 193 13.83 -13.09 30.63
N TYR A 194 12.71 -12.62 30.09
CA TYR A 194 12.13 -13.18 28.87
C TYR A 194 13.01 -12.92 27.64
N ALA A 195 13.63 -11.76 27.55
CA ALA A 195 14.55 -11.43 26.48
C ALA A 195 15.81 -12.34 26.48
N GLY A 196 16.31 -12.73 27.64
CA GLY A 196 17.44 -13.64 27.77
C GLY A 196 18.64 -13.18 26.94
N SER A 197 19.11 -14.01 26.01
CA SER A 197 20.25 -13.67 25.13
C SER A 197 19.96 -12.54 24.13
N TYR A 198 18.69 -12.17 23.93
CA TYR A 198 18.27 -11.08 23.06
C TYR A 198 18.10 -9.75 23.81
N SER A 199 18.45 -9.67 25.09
CA SER A 199 18.25 -8.47 25.92
C SER A 199 18.94 -7.21 25.37
N GLY A 200 19.98 -7.34 24.56
CA GLY A 200 20.62 -6.20 23.89
C GLY A 200 19.68 -5.42 22.97
N PHE A 201 18.71 -6.09 22.35
CA PHE A 201 17.72 -5.44 21.47
C PHE A 201 16.66 -4.63 22.24
N LEU A 202 16.57 -4.77 23.56
CA LEU A 202 15.76 -3.88 24.40
C LEU A 202 16.28 -2.44 24.40
N ASN A 203 17.52 -2.20 23.98
CA ASN A 203 18.09 -0.85 23.88
C ASN A 203 17.46 -0.04 22.74
N ASP A 204 16.90 -0.70 21.73
CA ASP A 204 16.32 -0.06 20.54
C ASP A 204 14.80 -0.26 20.43
N GLN A 205 14.21 -1.07 21.30
CA GLN A 205 12.77 -1.35 21.31
C GLN A 205 12.01 -0.21 21.98
N ILE A 206 10.79 0.12 21.48
CA ILE A 206 9.92 1.15 22.02
C ILE A 206 8.57 0.59 22.50
N ALA A 207 7.90 1.28 23.42
CA ALA A 207 6.62 0.84 23.97
C ALA A 207 5.63 1.99 24.13
N SER A 208 4.41 1.79 23.63
CA SER A 208 3.27 2.67 23.89
C SER A 208 2.27 1.95 24.80
N ILE A 209 1.95 2.55 25.93
CA ILE A 209 1.05 1.99 26.94
C ILE A 209 -0.19 2.89 27.01
N ALA A 210 -1.36 2.32 26.76
CA ALA A 210 -2.63 3.04 26.68
C ALA A 210 -3.69 2.46 27.62
N HIS A 211 -4.50 3.32 28.20
CA HIS A 211 -5.65 2.90 29.00
C HIS A 211 -6.77 3.93 28.88
N GLY A 212 -8.01 3.46 28.83
CA GLY A 212 -9.17 4.34 28.91
C GLY A 212 -9.40 4.84 30.34
N ASP A 213 -9.67 6.14 30.51
CA ASP A 213 -9.96 6.72 31.82
C ASP A 213 -11.34 6.34 32.38
N ALA A 214 -12.20 5.75 31.54
CA ALA A 214 -13.50 5.18 31.91
C ALA A 214 -13.49 3.65 32.02
N ASP A 215 -12.32 2.99 31.92
CA ASP A 215 -12.22 1.53 32.08
C ASP A 215 -12.52 1.10 33.51
N THR A 216 -13.51 0.23 33.65
CA THR A 216 -13.94 -0.39 34.94
C THR A 216 -13.71 -1.88 34.97
N THR A 217 -13.11 -2.47 33.95
CA THR A 217 -12.88 -3.91 33.80
C THR A 217 -11.47 -4.30 34.22
N VAL A 218 -10.47 -3.64 33.64
CA VAL A 218 -9.07 -3.80 34.02
C VAL A 218 -8.64 -2.58 34.80
N ASP A 219 -8.03 -2.80 35.98
CA ASP A 219 -7.64 -1.71 36.86
C ASP A 219 -6.65 -0.75 36.17
N GLN A 220 -6.96 0.55 36.24
CA GLN A 220 -6.20 1.61 35.60
C GLN A 220 -4.75 1.73 36.11
N CYS A 221 -4.43 1.15 37.27
CA CYS A 221 -3.06 1.10 37.80
C CYS A 221 -2.09 0.45 36.83
N TYR A 222 -2.56 -0.51 36.01
CA TYR A 222 -1.71 -1.22 35.06
C TYR A 222 -1.18 -0.32 33.94
N ASN A 223 -1.84 0.80 33.65
CA ASN A 223 -1.29 1.76 32.70
C ASN A 223 0.09 2.27 33.17
N ARG A 224 0.12 2.78 34.39
CA ARG A 224 1.37 3.28 34.99
C ARG A 224 2.38 2.18 35.25
N GLN A 225 1.95 1.05 35.78
CA GLN A 225 2.81 -0.11 36.08
C GLN A 225 3.49 -0.67 34.83
N ASN A 226 2.78 -0.78 33.70
CA ASN A 226 3.38 -1.21 32.44
C ASN A 226 4.36 -0.18 31.89
N ALA A 227 4.03 1.13 31.93
CA ALA A 227 4.90 2.17 31.43
C ALA A 227 6.20 2.26 32.22
N GLU A 228 6.13 2.33 33.55
CA GLU A 228 7.30 2.32 34.43
C GLU A 228 8.13 1.05 34.29
N GLY A 229 7.45 -0.09 34.11
CA GLY A 229 8.10 -1.38 33.94
C GLY A 229 8.86 -1.49 32.61
N MET A 230 8.28 -1.04 31.51
CA MET A 230 8.97 -1.03 30.22
C MET A 230 10.09 0.00 30.21
N ALA A 231 9.88 1.18 30.83
CA ALA A 231 10.94 2.16 31.02
C ALA A 231 12.12 1.61 31.82
N GLY A 232 11.85 0.84 32.88
CA GLY A 232 12.87 0.13 33.64
C GLY A 232 13.59 -0.95 32.81
N ALA A 233 12.87 -1.66 31.95
CA ALA A 233 13.49 -2.65 31.05
C ALA A 233 14.41 -1.98 30.01
N TYR A 234 14.07 -0.78 29.54
CA TYR A 234 14.83 0.01 28.57
C TYR A 234 15.87 0.95 29.22
N ASN A 235 15.88 1.04 30.54
CA ASN A 235 16.75 1.92 31.32
C ASN A 235 16.62 3.41 30.94
N VAL A 236 15.36 3.89 30.80
CA VAL A 236 15.02 5.28 30.49
C VAL A 236 14.20 5.93 31.59
N THR A 237 14.30 7.25 31.75
CA THR A 237 13.58 8.01 32.76
C THR A 237 12.46 8.85 32.16
N GLU A 238 11.41 9.08 32.95
CA GLU A 238 10.26 9.89 32.54
C GLU A 238 10.65 11.35 32.32
N LEU A 239 10.14 11.93 31.25
CA LEU A 239 10.28 13.35 30.96
C LEU A 239 9.25 14.15 31.75
N PRO A 240 9.58 15.40 32.17
CA PRO A 240 8.64 16.23 32.91
C PRO A 240 7.50 16.73 32.00
N GLY A 241 6.27 16.75 32.55
CA GLY A 241 5.09 17.29 31.88
C GLY A 241 4.29 16.23 31.12
N SER A 242 3.30 16.69 30.39
CA SER A 242 2.43 15.84 29.56
C SER A 242 1.89 16.66 28.39
N ASN A 243 1.55 15.97 27.31
CA ASN A 243 0.93 16.55 26.12
C ASN A 243 -0.55 16.16 26.06
N VAL A 244 -1.36 17.04 25.47
CA VAL A 244 -2.74 16.71 25.10
C VAL A 244 -2.78 16.56 23.58
N ILE A 245 -3.16 15.37 23.11
CA ILE A 245 -3.26 15.02 21.70
C ILE A 245 -4.73 14.90 21.33
N GLY A 246 -5.09 15.36 20.12
CA GLY A 246 -6.46 15.36 19.63
C GLY A 246 -7.20 16.66 19.92
N SER A 247 -8.51 16.66 19.69
CA SER A 247 -9.37 17.84 19.85
C SER A 247 -10.80 17.48 20.25
N GLY A 248 -11.52 18.43 20.82
CA GLY A 248 -12.90 18.24 21.27
C GLY A 248 -13.01 17.18 22.36
N SER A 249 -13.90 16.21 22.18
CA SER A 249 -14.06 15.07 23.10
C SER A 249 -13.10 13.90 22.80
N ARG A 250 -12.41 13.91 21.66
CA ARG A 250 -11.48 12.86 21.25
C ARG A 250 -10.05 13.28 21.52
N THR A 251 -9.68 13.22 22.78
CA THR A 251 -8.36 13.60 23.28
C THR A 251 -7.74 12.48 24.08
N MET A 252 -6.43 12.53 24.22
CA MET A 252 -5.68 11.72 25.15
C MET A 252 -4.59 12.54 25.81
N GLN A 253 -4.19 12.16 27.01
CA GLN A 253 -3.06 12.74 27.72
C GLN A 253 -1.86 11.81 27.60
N GLU A 254 -0.76 12.34 27.07
CA GLU A 254 0.48 11.60 26.82
C GLU A 254 1.55 12.00 27.83
N PHE A 255 2.26 10.99 28.34
CA PHE A 255 3.49 11.11 29.13
C PHE A 255 4.59 10.37 28.39
N LEU A 256 5.77 10.97 28.29
CA LEU A 256 6.89 10.42 27.54
C LEU A 256 8.10 10.15 28.45
N TRP A 257 8.89 9.19 28.04
CA TRP A 257 10.22 8.89 28.58
C TRP A 257 11.30 9.29 27.60
N GLN A 258 12.54 9.36 28.07
CA GLN A 258 13.70 9.74 27.27
C GLN A 258 13.71 9.10 25.89
N ASP A 259 14.09 9.85 24.88
CA ASP A 259 14.22 9.47 23.48
C ASP A 259 12.92 8.87 22.87
N GLY A 260 11.76 9.21 23.44
CA GLY A 260 10.48 8.66 23.01
C GLY A 260 10.36 7.13 23.19
N ARG A 261 11.23 6.51 24.01
CA ARG A 261 11.32 5.07 24.16
C ARG A 261 10.08 4.44 24.80
N VAL A 262 9.40 5.17 25.67
CA VAL A 262 8.12 4.79 26.25
C VAL A 262 7.16 5.97 26.16
N SER A 263 5.92 5.68 25.72
CA SER A 263 4.79 6.59 25.90
C SER A 263 3.74 5.93 26.81
N MET A 264 3.11 6.73 27.68
CA MET A 264 1.93 6.32 28.42
C MET A 264 0.80 7.29 28.09
N VAL A 265 -0.33 6.77 27.63
CA VAL A 265 -1.47 7.60 27.26
C VAL A 265 -2.74 7.24 28.06
N TRP A 266 -3.47 8.27 28.46
CA TRP A 266 -4.83 8.17 28.99
C TRP A 266 -5.81 8.56 27.90
N LEU A 267 -6.65 7.62 27.47
CA LEU A 267 -7.65 7.83 26.43
C LEU A 267 -8.95 8.35 27.06
N ASN A 268 -9.28 9.60 26.76
CA ASN A 268 -10.42 10.30 27.37
C ASN A 268 -11.77 9.68 26.95
N GLY A 269 -12.59 9.30 27.94
CA GLY A 269 -13.92 8.74 27.77
C GLY A 269 -13.95 7.34 27.14
N VAL A 270 -12.84 6.63 27.16
CA VAL A 270 -12.74 5.24 26.65
C VAL A 270 -12.93 4.26 27.80
N ASP A 271 -13.86 3.34 27.64
CA ASP A 271 -14.09 2.20 28.49
C ASP A 271 -13.11 1.04 28.20
N HIS A 272 -13.41 -0.19 28.65
CA HIS A 272 -12.58 -1.36 28.35
C HIS A 272 -12.72 -1.78 26.88
N ALA A 273 -12.09 -1.04 25.99
CA ALA A 273 -12.18 -1.24 24.53
C ALA A 273 -10.94 -0.74 23.81
N TRP A 274 -10.72 -1.24 22.59
CA TRP A 274 -9.80 -0.65 21.64
C TRP A 274 -10.36 0.70 21.15
N SER A 275 -9.60 1.77 21.30
CA SER A 275 -10.03 3.09 20.88
C SER A 275 -9.80 3.26 19.37
N GLY A 276 -10.85 3.13 18.57
CA GLY A 276 -10.82 3.24 17.12
C GLY A 276 -11.14 4.64 16.59
N GLY A 277 -11.62 5.55 17.45
CA GLY A 277 -11.97 6.91 17.02
C GLY A 277 -13.28 7.01 16.25
N ALA A 278 -13.51 8.14 15.61
CA ALA A 278 -14.76 8.45 14.92
C ALA A 278 -15.08 7.42 13.82
N GLY A 279 -16.31 6.88 13.86
CA GLY A 279 -16.79 5.88 12.91
C GLY A 279 -16.47 4.44 13.28
N ALA A 280 -15.53 4.19 14.20
CA ALA A 280 -15.24 2.83 14.66
C ALA A 280 -16.41 2.22 15.40
N SER A 281 -16.59 0.92 15.26
CA SER A 281 -17.67 0.15 15.87
C SER A 281 -17.24 -1.31 16.08
N GLY A 282 -18.04 -2.05 16.82
CA GLY A 282 -17.80 -3.47 17.06
C GLY A 282 -17.67 -3.84 18.53
N SER A 283 -17.56 -5.13 18.82
CA SER A 283 -17.42 -5.62 20.19
C SER A 283 -16.07 -5.20 20.77
N TYR A 284 -16.08 -4.50 21.90
CA TYR A 284 -14.90 -3.91 22.53
C TYR A 284 -14.10 -2.98 21.61
N ILE A 285 -14.80 -2.23 20.74
CA ILE A 285 -14.27 -1.13 19.95
C ILE A 285 -15.00 0.15 20.36
N ASN A 286 -14.24 1.18 20.75
CA ASN A 286 -14.78 2.48 21.17
C ASN A 286 -14.63 3.51 20.07
N GLY A 287 -15.75 4.08 19.59
CA GLY A 287 -15.79 5.09 18.54
C GLY A 287 -15.70 6.54 19.04
N ASN A 288 -15.66 6.77 20.38
CA ASN A 288 -15.69 8.12 20.96
C ASN A 288 -14.30 8.66 21.33
N GLY A 289 -13.32 7.78 21.57
CA GLY A 289 -11.97 8.15 21.93
C GLY A 289 -11.13 8.65 20.75
N TYR A 290 -9.85 8.92 21.00
CA TYR A 290 -8.84 9.12 19.94
C TYR A 290 -8.51 7.79 19.25
N ASN A 291 -8.23 7.78 17.95
CA ASN A 291 -7.83 6.55 17.25
C ASN A 291 -6.42 6.12 17.69
N TYR A 292 -6.35 5.05 18.48
CA TYR A 292 -5.09 4.56 19.04
C TYR A 292 -4.17 3.97 17.96
N ALA A 293 -4.71 3.40 16.87
CA ALA A 293 -3.89 2.93 15.77
C ALA A 293 -3.18 4.08 15.05
N MET A 294 -3.86 5.22 14.85
CA MET A 294 -3.24 6.44 14.32
C MET A 294 -2.11 6.94 15.21
N TYR A 295 -2.33 6.93 16.54
CA TYR A 295 -1.28 7.27 17.49
C TYR A 295 -0.10 6.31 17.42
N LEU A 296 -0.35 5.00 17.39
CA LEU A 296 0.70 3.99 17.26
C LEU A 296 1.52 4.17 15.99
N GLY A 297 0.86 4.44 14.85
CA GLY A 297 1.54 4.70 13.59
C GLY A 297 2.50 5.88 13.67
N GLN A 298 2.02 7.01 14.19
CA GLN A 298 2.84 8.21 14.41
C GLN A 298 3.99 7.92 15.41
N TYR A 299 3.65 7.35 16.55
CA TYR A 299 4.61 7.08 17.62
C TYR A 299 5.73 6.14 17.15
N PHE A 300 5.39 5.08 16.41
CA PHE A 300 6.37 4.14 15.89
C PHE A 300 7.24 4.77 14.78
N ALA A 301 6.63 5.54 13.89
CA ALA A 301 7.38 6.26 12.86
C ALA A 301 8.37 7.26 13.47
N ASP A 302 7.95 8.00 14.50
CA ASP A 302 8.77 9.05 15.10
C ASP A 302 9.91 8.50 15.99
N ASN A 303 9.68 7.35 16.67
CA ASN A 303 10.53 6.91 17.77
C ASN A 303 11.26 5.58 17.56
N ASN A 304 10.97 4.81 16.49
CA ASN A 304 11.70 3.56 16.21
C ASN A 304 13.19 3.84 16.01
N GLN A 305 14.03 3.22 16.85
CA GLN A 305 15.47 3.42 16.85
C GLN A 305 16.24 2.55 15.83
N ARG A 306 15.53 1.65 15.12
CA ARG A 306 16.15 0.71 14.18
C ARG A 306 16.15 1.20 12.74
N VAL A 307 15.28 2.16 12.41
CA VAL A 307 15.14 2.67 11.06
C VAL A 307 16.07 3.85 10.82
N ASP A 308 16.65 3.85 9.66
CA ASP A 308 17.35 5.03 9.14
C ASP A 308 16.32 6.09 8.76
N ARG A 309 16.52 7.32 9.24
CA ARG A 309 15.67 8.48 8.96
C ARG A 309 16.36 9.51 8.09
N ASN A 310 17.59 9.20 7.69
CA ASN A 310 18.34 10.09 6.84
C ASN A 310 17.62 10.28 5.50
N GLN A 311 17.37 11.52 5.12
CA GLN A 311 16.81 11.89 3.83
C GLN A 311 17.94 12.34 2.91
N ALA A 312 17.91 11.89 1.67
CA ALA A 312 18.87 12.34 0.69
C ALA A 312 18.70 13.84 0.40
N PRO A 313 19.78 14.57 0.14
CA PRO A 313 19.73 15.98 -0.22
C PRO A 313 18.94 16.21 -1.52
N VAL A 314 18.50 17.43 -1.72
CA VAL A 314 17.79 17.86 -2.94
C VAL A 314 18.64 18.84 -3.72
N VAL A 315 18.95 18.51 -4.99
CA VAL A 315 19.62 19.42 -5.93
C VAL A 315 18.56 20.20 -6.71
N SER A 316 18.74 21.51 -6.82
CA SER A 316 17.85 22.39 -7.56
C SER A 316 18.60 23.52 -8.26
N ASN A 317 17.96 24.18 -9.24
CA ASN A 317 18.50 25.32 -9.98
C ASN A 317 19.88 25.06 -10.60
N ALA A 318 20.17 23.83 -10.97
CA ALA A 318 21.41 23.50 -11.66
C ALA A 318 21.49 24.27 -12.99
N SER A 319 22.64 24.83 -13.28
CA SER A 319 22.92 25.56 -14.52
C SER A 319 24.37 25.39 -14.91
N ALA A 320 24.66 25.44 -16.24
CA ALA A 320 26.01 25.40 -16.77
C ALA A 320 26.12 26.44 -17.89
N THR A 321 27.22 27.20 -17.91
CA THR A 321 27.45 28.28 -18.90
C THR A 321 28.90 28.29 -19.35
N ASP A 322 29.16 28.43 -20.67
CA ASP A 322 30.51 28.61 -21.19
C ASP A 322 31.09 29.97 -20.80
N ILE A 323 32.29 29.97 -20.25
CA ILE A 323 33.05 31.14 -19.86
C ILE A 323 34.42 31.18 -20.57
N GLY A 324 34.43 30.90 -21.86
CA GLY A 324 35.63 30.95 -22.70
C GLY A 324 36.39 29.64 -22.74
N GLY A 325 35.70 28.56 -23.06
CA GLY A 325 36.25 27.20 -23.17
C GLY A 325 36.21 26.40 -21.85
N GLN A 326 35.52 26.92 -20.85
CA GLN A 326 35.28 26.26 -19.53
C GLN A 326 33.79 26.39 -19.19
N LEU A 327 33.24 25.43 -18.53
CA LEU A 327 31.87 25.53 -17.98
C LEU A 327 31.92 26.06 -16.56
N GLN A 328 31.16 27.12 -16.30
CA GLN A 328 30.77 27.50 -14.96
C GLN A 328 29.45 26.82 -14.61
N ILE A 329 29.50 25.93 -13.63
CA ILE A 329 28.36 25.12 -13.16
C ILE A 329 27.96 25.65 -11.80
N SER A 330 26.66 25.91 -11.58
CA SER A 330 26.15 26.39 -10.33
C SER A 330 24.76 25.85 -10.06
N GLY A 331 24.33 25.89 -8.81
CA GLY A 331 23.02 25.43 -8.36
C GLY A 331 22.89 25.55 -6.85
N ASN A 332 21.89 24.88 -6.33
CA ASN A 332 21.63 24.80 -4.90
C ASN A 332 21.41 23.34 -4.51
N ALA A 333 22.08 22.87 -3.46
CA ALA A 333 21.91 21.56 -2.85
C ALA A 333 21.65 21.72 -1.36
N VAL A 334 20.50 21.25 -0.89
CA VAL A 334 20.05 21.38 0.50
C VAL A 334 19.66 20.03 1.05
N ASP A 335 20.11 19.77 2.24
CA ASP A 335 19.70 18.65 3.05
C ASP A 335 18.83 19.17 4.22
N THR A 336 17.69 18.54 4.45
CA THR A 336 16.68 19.01 5.42
C THR A 336 16.92 18.52 6.83
N ASP A 337 17.63 17.43 7.01
CA ASP A 337 17.86 16.74 8.29
C ASP A 337 19.35 16.59 8.64
N GLY A 338 20.25 17.00 7.73
CA GLY A 338 21.69 16.97 7.92
C GLY A 338 22.42 18.09 7.21
N SER A 339 23.54 17.77 6.58
CA SER A 339 24.33 18.70 5.79
C SER A 339 24.89 18.04 4.54
N VAL A 340 24.90 18.76 3.42
CA VAL A 340 25.54 18.29 2.18
C VAL A 340 27.06 18.20 2.37
N SER A 341 27.59 16.99 2.28
CA SER A 341 29.02 16.71 2.41
C SER A 341 29.80 16.96 1.11
N ALA A 342 29.17 16.68 -0.04
CA ALA A 342 29.77 16.88 -1.36
C ALA A 342 28.69 17.13 -2.42
N VAL A 343 29.05 17.89 -3.46
CA VAL A 343 28.31 17.98 -4.71
C VAL A 343 29.19 17.41 -5.81
N GLU A 344 28.69 16.40 -6.48
CA GLU A 344 29.38 15.67 -7.55
C GLU A 344 28.82 16.12 -8.90
N VAL A 345 29.73 16.39 -9.84
CA VAL A 345 29.39 16.87 -11.16
C VAL A 345 30.05 16.01 -12.20
N LEU A 346 29.26 15.40 -13.06
CA LEU A 346 29.72 14.68 -14.25
C LEU A 346 29.40 15.53 -15.48
N VAL A 347 30.42 15.78 -16.30
CA VAL A 347 30.32 16.51 -17.58
C VAL A 347 30.65 15.53 -18.70
N GLU A 348 29.72 15.27 -19.61
CA GLU A 348 29.87 14.26 -20.64
C GLU A 348 29.49 14.82 -22.02
N ASP A 349 30.32 14.54 -23.04
CA ASP A 349 30.02 14.90 -24.44
C ASP A 349 29.32 13.73 -25.18
N ASN A 350 28.84 13.97 -26.39
CA ASN A 350 28.19 12.98 -27.24
C ASN A 350 29.13 11.84 -27.72
N ALA A 351 30.44 11.98 -27.55
CA ALA A 351 31.43 10.94 -27.80
C ALA A 351 31.77 10.11 -26.56
N GLN A 352 31.00 10.31 -25.45
CA GLN A 352 31.17 9.65 -24.16
C GLN A 352 32.50 9.97 -23.46
N ASN A 353 33.15 11.09 -23.81
CA ASN A 353 34.23 11.59 -22.98
C ASN A 353 33.63 12.23 -21.73
N ASN A 354 34.07 11.79 -20.57
CA ASN A 354 33.53 12.25 -19.30
C ASN A 354 34.61 12.92 -18.45
N TYR A 355 34.17 13.92 -17.66
CA TYR A 355 34.99 14.70 -16.76
C TYR A 355 34.26 14.80 -15.45
N GLN A 356 34.87 14.33 -14.35
CA GLN A 356 34.27 14.33 -13.04
C GLN A 356 34.87 15.41 -12.15
N TYR A 357 34.02 16.11 -11.42
CA TYR A 357 34.39 17.16 -10.50
C TYR A 357 33.61 17.00 -9.21
N THR A 358 34.16 17.53 -8.12
CA THR A 358 33.51 17.60 -6.82
C THR A 358 33.67 18.99 -6.24
N THR A 359 32.62 19.52 -5.64
CA THR A 359 32.65 20.80 -4.95
C THR A 359 31.85 20.70 -3.64
N SER A 360 31.84 21.75 -2.83
CA SER A 360 31.06 21.86 -1.60
C SER A 360 30.06 23.00 -1.72
N THR A 361 29.03 22.93 -0.89
CA THR A 361 28.04 24.01 -0.76
C THR A 361 28.52 25.12 0.19
N LEU A 362 27.97 26.32 -0.02
CA LEU A 362 28.00 27.42 0.94
C LEU A 362 26.92 27.20 2.03
N ALA A 363 26.96 28.02 3.09
CA ALA A 363 26.02 27.89 4.21
C ALA A 363 24.51 28.04 3.83
N ASN A 364 24.22 28.61 2.66
CA ASN A 364 22.86 28.73 2.11
C ASN A 364 22.51 27.62 1.11
N GLY A 365 23.38 26.60 0.95
CA GLY A 365 23.20 25.50 0.02
C GLY A 365 23.70 25.79 -1.40
N ASP A 366 24.07 27.01 -1.75
CA ASP A 366 24.57 27.30 -3.10
C ASP A 366 25.93 26.65 -3.35
N PHE A 367 26.13 26.14 -4.57
CA PHE A 367 27.41 25.65 -5.03
C PHE A 367 27.81 26.30 -6.34
N SER A 368 29.10 26.38 -6.59
CA SER A 368 29.66 26.84 -7.85
C SER A 368 30.98 26.13 -8.14
N LEU A 369 31.17 25.72 -9.40
CA LEU A 369 32.34 25.04 -9.91
C LEU A 369 32.69 25.57 -11.26
N THR A 370 33.99 25.71 -11.58
CA THR A 370 34.48 25.97 -12.92
C THR A 370 35.30 24.77 -13.37
N THR A 371 34.99 24.23 -14.54
CA THR A 371 35.71 23.08 -15.11
C THR A 371 37.13 23.48 -15.57
N ALA A 372 37.97 22.50 -15.85
CA ALA A 372 39.11 22.70 -16.70
C ALA A 372 38.66 23.10 -18.12
N SER A 373 39.58 23.54 -18.97
CA SER A 373 39.28 23.83 -20.38
C SER A 373 38.80 22.56 -21.10
N LEU A 374 37.65 22.67 -21.73
CA LEU A 374 36.97 21.59 -22.45
C LEU A 374 37.06 21.83 -23.98
N PRO A 375 37.06 20.78 -24.81
CA PRO A 375 36.89 20.88 -26.25
C PRO A 375 35.55 21.54 -26.65
N ASP A 376 35.52 22.08 -27.88
CA ASP A 376 34.25 22.59 -28.43
C ASP A 376 33.27 21.43 -28.66
N ALA A 377 32.22 21.34 -27.84
CA ALA A 377 31.18 20.33 -27.92
C ALA A 377 29.93 20.77 -27.14
N LEU A 378 28.82 20.05 -27.34
CA LEU A 378 27.69 20.08 -26.44
C LEU A 378 27.91 19.07 -25.31
N TYR A 379 27.70 19.48 -24.09
CA TYR A 379 27.90 18.68 -22.90
C TYR A 379 26.59 18.50 -22.14
N VAL A 380 26.36 17.28 -21.64
CA VAL A 380 25.40 17.00 -20.60
C VAL A 380 26.13 17.11 -19.25
N VAL A 381 25.61 17.95 -18.38
CA VAL A 381 26.16 18.18 -17.04
C VAL A 381 25.19 17.58 -16.06
N THR A 382 25.61 16.52 -15.39
CA THR A 382 24.81 15.82 -14.38
C THR A 382 25.35 16.17 -13.00
N VAL A 383 24.46 16.63 -12.10
CA VAL A 383 24.79 17.06 -10.75
C VAL A 383 24.03 16.19 -9.75
N SER A 384 24.73 15.65 -8.78
CA SER A 384 24.18 14.99 -7.60
C SER A 384 24.85 15.53 -6.33
N ALA A 385 24.23 15.30 -5.20
CA ALA A 385 24.78 15.71 -3.90
C ALA A 385 24.70 14.54 -2.91
N THR A 386 25.72 14.40 -2.08
CA THR A 386 25.81 13.41 -1.00
C THR A 386 25.81 14.13 0.33
N ASP A 387 25.05 13.65 1.32
CA ASP A 387 24.97 14.20 2.67
C ASP A 387 26.07 13.67 3.60
N ASP A 388 26.06 14.09 4.86
CA ASP A 388 27.03 13.66 5.88
C ASP A 388 26.73 12.24 6.44
N ALA A 389 25.54 11.67 6.17
CA ALA A 389 25.19 10.29 6.49
C ALA A 389 25.39 9.32 5.31
N GLY A 390 25.68 9.83 4.09
CA GLY A 390 26.04 9.05 2.91
C GLY A 390 24.90 8.79 1.93
N ALA A 391 23.71 9.38 2.11
CA ALA A 391 22.64 9.30 1.11
C ALA A 391 22.91 10.28 -0.05
N THR A 392 22.52 9.88 -1.26
CA THR A 392 22.77 10.65 -2.48
C THR A 392 21.45 11.09 -3.11
N SER A 393 21.39 12.35 -3.55
CA SER A 393 20.22 12.93 -4.23
C SER A 393 19.92 12.25 -5.55
N ASP A 394 18.71 12.44 -6.04
CA ASP A 394 18.45 12.27 -7.46
C ASP A 394 19.37 13.19 -8.30
N ALA A 395 19.80 12.68 -9.45
CA ALA A 395 20.66 13.42 -10.36
C ALA A 395 19.85 14.45 -11.17
N VAL A 396 20.36 15.67 -11.27
CA VAL A 396 19.79 16.73 -12.10
C VAL A 396 20.72 16.98 -13.29
N SER A 397 20.19 16.91 -14.51
CA SER A 397 20.97 17.11 -15.73
C SER A 397 20.59 18.42 -16.42
N VAL A 398 21.60 19.14 -16.93
CA VAL A 398 21.48 20.32 -17.80
C VAL A 398 22.43 20.19 -18.96
N THR A 399 22.13 20.85 -20.06
CA THR A 399 23.04 20.91 -21.23
C THR A 399 23.74 22.25 -21.29
N ALA A 400 24.99 22.25 -21.76
CA ALA A 400 25.76 23.47 -22.05
C ALA A 400 26.73 23.23 -23.19
N ARG A 401 26.88 24.22 -24.06
CA ARG A 401 27.86 24.18 -25.16
C ARG A 401 29.13 24.97 -24.82
N VAL A 402 30.25 24.36 -25.11
CA VAL A 402 31.56 25.04 -25.20
C VAL A 402 31.88 25.28 -26.67
N GLY A 403 32.26 26.51 -27.00
CA GLY A 403 32.59 26.93 -28.34
C GLY A 403 31.41 27.30 -29.26
N PRO A 404 31.65 27.61 -30.55
CA PRO A 404 30.60 27.99 -31.47
C PRO A 404 29.66 26.83 -31.80
N PRO A 405 28.36 27.09 -32.08
CA PRO A 405 27.46 26.03 -32.52
C PRO A 405 27.91 25.43 -33.85
N PRO A 406 27.78 24.10 -34.04
CA PRO A 406 28.06 23.47 -35.33
C PRO A 406 27.03 23.91 -36.38
N PRO A 407 27.28 23.61 -37.68
CA PRO A 407 26.24 23.80 -38.71
C PRO A 407 24.95 23.07 -38.31
N PRO A 408 23.74 23.57 -38.71
CA PRO A 408 22.49 22.95 -38.35
C PRO A 408 22.46 21.45 -38.67
N THR A 409 22.18 20.62 -37.66
CA THR A 409 22.05 19.16 -37.75
C THR A 409 20.73 18.73 -37.07
N ALA A 410 20.07 17.72 -37.63
CA ALA A 410 18.83 17.22 -37.04
C ALA A 410 19.08 16.64 -35.63
N PRO A 411 18.13 16.80 -34.68
CA PRO A 411 18.24 16.16 -33.39
C PRO A 411 18.32 14.63 -33.52
N THR A 412 18.76 13.95 -32.48
CA THR A 412 18.86 12.48 -32.42
C THR A 412 17.94 11.96 -31.31
N LEU A 413 17.29 10.82 -31.56
CA LEU A 413 16.46 10.12 -30.59
C LEU A 413 17.12 8.79 -30.23
N SER A 414 17.21 8.47 -28.93
CA SER A 414 17.80 7.24 -28.43
C SER A 414 16.95 6.67 -27.27
N ASN A 415 17.17 5.40 -26.95
CA ASN A 415 16.53 4.70 -25.82
C ASN A 415 14.99 4.84 -25.79
N VAL A 416 14.35 4.92 -26.97
CA VAL A 416 12.90 5.08 -27.06
C VAL A 416 12.21 3.78 -26.66
N VAL A 417 11.46 3.82 -25.58
CA VAL A 417 10.71 2.69 -25.02
C VAL A 417 9.25 3.09 -24.75
N SER A 418 8.40 2.09 -24.62
CA SER A 418 7.00 2.30 -24.27
C SER A 418 6.59 1.43 -23.10
N ASP A 419 5.69 1.96 -22.28
CA ASP A 419 5.00 1.25 -21.21
C ASP A 419 3.49 1.38 -21.39
N VAL A 420 2.74 0.33 -21.01
CA VAL A 420 1.28 0.28 -21.12
C VAL A 420 0.70 -0.02 -19.75
N SER A 421 -0.11 0.90 -19.26
CA SER A 421 -0.89 0.70 -18.04
C SER A 421 -2.37 0.94 -18.35
N ALA A 422 -3.17 -0.10 -18.26
CA ALA A 422 -4.55 -0.10 -18.74
C ALA A 422 -4.61 0.34 -20.24
N GLN A 423 -5.31 1.45 -20.53
CA GLN A 423 -5.36 2.01 -21.89
C GLN A 423 -4.52 3.28 -22.06
N CYS A 424 -3.66 3.57 -21.08
CA CYS A 424 -2.69 4.64 -21.19
C CYS A 424 -1.36 4.07 -21.71
N VAL A 425 -0.84 4.66 -22.76
CA VAL A 425 0.47 4.34 -23.30
C VAL A 425 1.40 5.51 -23.01
N THR A 426 2.50 5.22 -22.35
CA THR A 426 3.58 6.17 -22.09
C THR A 426 4.75 5.82 -23.00
N VAL A 427 5.30 6.81 -23.68
CA VAL A 427 6.54 6.68 -24.45
C VAL A 427 7.59 7.60 -23.83
N SER A 428 8.76 7.06 -23.58
CA SER A 428 9.89 7.79 -23.01
C SER A 428 11.18 7.48 -23.79
N GLY A 429 12.17 8.33 -23.63
CA GLY A 429 13.46 8.17 -24.28
C GLY A 429 14.33 9.38 -24.04
N GLU A 430 15.38 9.46 -24.84
CA GLU A 430 16.33 10.57 -24.80
C GLU A 430 16.37 11.28 -26.15
N VAL A 431 16.48 12.60 -26.11
CA VAL A 431 16.65 13.47 -27.24
C VAL A 431 17.94 14.27 -27.06
N PHE A 432 18.76 14.29 -28.06
CA PHE A 432 20.00 15.09 -28.08
C PHE A 432 20.06 15.94 -29.33
N ASP A 433 20.33 17.23 -29.15
CA ASP A 433 20.47 18.20 -30.23
C ASP A 433 21.81 18.92 -30.08
N GLU A 434 22.71 18.69 -31.06
CA GLU A 434 24.06 19.24 -31.04
C GLU A 434 24.07 20.76 -31.18
N ASN A 435 23.03 21.34 -31.76
CA ASN A 435 22.89 22.78 -31.96
C ASN A 435 22.21 23.52 -30.80
N GLU A 436 21.59 22.80 -29.85
CA GLU A 436 20.80 23.35 -28.74
C GLU A 436 19.59 24.15 -29.20
N ASP A 437 19.09 23.88 -30.39
CA ASP A 437 17.93 24.58 -30.94
C ASP A 437 16.67 23.70 -31.07
N LEU A 438 16.59 22.60 -30.28
CA LEU A 438 15.44 21.74 -30.21
C LEU A 438 14.16 22.53 -29.85
N THR A 439 13.16 22.43 -30.72
CA THR A 439 11.87 23.13 -30.51
C THR A 439 10.82 22.25 -29.87
N SER A 440 10.77 20.97 -30.21
CA SER A 440 9.77 20.06 -29.69
C SER A 440 10.12 18.60 -29.89
N VAL A 441 9.61 17.78 -28.98
CA VAL A 441 9.44 16.33 -29.18
C VAL A 441 7.94 16.03 -29.12
N SER A 442 7.45 15.26 -30.08
CA SER A 442 6.05 14.85 -30.11
C SER A 442 5.92 13.36 -30.36
N ALA A 443 4.92 12.71 -29.76
CA ALA A 443 4.60 11.31 -29.98
C ALA A 443 3.21 11.21 -30.63
N SER A 444 3.12 10.48 -31.74
CA SER A 444 1.87 10.23 -32.45
C SER A 444 1.30 8.89 -32.04
N PHE A 445 0.24 8.94 -31.25
CA PHE A 445 -0.56 7.80 -30.80
C PHE A 445 -1.76 7.59 -31.74
N ALA A 446 -2.46 6.48 -31.60
CA ALA A 446 -3.66 6.20 -32.40
C ALA A 446 -4.77 7.23 -32.16
N THR A 447 -4.86 7.83 -30.99
CA THR A 447 -5.84 8.86 -30.62
C THR A 447 -5.40 10.27 -30.99
N GLY A 448 -4.17 10.48 -31.44
CA GLY A 448 -3.64 11.79 -31.82
C GLY A 448 -2.20 12.00 -31.40
N SER A 449 -1.68 13.19 -31.66
CA SER A 449 -0.30 13.55 -31.33
C SER A 449 -0.25 14.32 -30.00
N VAL A 450 0.72 13.96 -29.15
CA VAL A 450 0.98 14.59 -27.85
C VAL A 450 2.38 15.18 -27.87
N THR A 451 2.53 16.42 -27.43
CA THR A 451 3.84 17.03 -27.20
C THR A 451 4.44 16.44 -25.93
N ALA A 452 5.66 15.96 -26.02
CA ALA A 452 6.38 15.35 -24.90
C ALA A 452 6.83 16.40 -23.89
N ASN A 453 6.88 15.99 -22.62
CA ASN A 453 7.56 16.73 -21.57
C ASN A 453 9.07 16.44 -21.70
N ILE A 454 9.89 17.48 -21.68
CA ILE A 454 11.34 17.37 -21.80
C ILE A 454 11.97 17.84 -20.49
N ASN A 455 12.85 17.01 -19.93
CA ASN A 455 13.63 17.33 -18.75
C ASN A 455 15.11 16.96 -19.02
N GLY A 456 15.94 17.97 -19.26
CA GLY A 456 17.29 17.77 -19.76
C GLY A 456 17.26 17.08 -21.13
N ILE A 457 17.87 15.91 -21.24
CA ILE A 457 17.84 15.08 -22.45
C ILE A 457 16.69 14.06 -22.45
N ALA A 458 16.06 13.81 -21.32
CA ALA A 458 14.96 12.85 -21.21
C ALA A 458 13.64 13.47 -21.68
N PHE A 459 12.83 12.68 -22.38
CA PHE A 459 11.46 13.06 -22.72
C PHE A 459 10.46 11.98 -22.32
N ASN A 460 9.23 12.40 -22.06
CA ASN A 460 8.09 11.49 -21.94
C ASN A 460 6.82 12.10 -22.55
N ALA A 461 5.97 11.24 -23.11
CA ALA A 461 4.66 11.58 -23.59
C ALA A 461 3.68 10.46 -23.26
N GLN A 462 2.49 10.80 -22.80
CA GLN A 462 1.46 9.83 -22.44
C GLN A 462 0.15 10.19 -23.15
N ALA A 463 -0.53 9.16 -23.64
CA ALA A 463 -1.90 9.27 -24.14
C ALA A 463 -2.72 8.10 -23.59
N CYS A 464 -3.89 8.43 -23.02
CA CYS A 464 -4.88 7.47 -22.52
C CYS A 464 -5.97 7.21 -23.55
N ASP A 465 -6.92 6.31 -23.22
CA ASP A 465 -8.02 5.87 -24.10
C ASP A 465 -7.54 5.32 -25.45
N GLN A 466 -6.41 4.67 -25.46
CA GLN A 466 -5.85 4.10 -26.67
C GLN A 466 -6.68 2.89 -27.10
N PRO A 467 -6.98 2.75 -28.41
CA PRO A 467 -7.69 1.58 -28.91
C PRO A 467 -6.86 0.31 -28.69
N GLY A 468 -7.54 -0.78 -28.41
CA GLY A 468 -6.87 -2.08 -28.23
C GLY A 468 -6.25 -2.61 -29.52
N GLY A 469 -5.23 -3.46 -29.35
CA GLY A 469 -4.48 -4.08 -30.43
C GLY A 469 -3.06 -3.54 -30.55
N GLU A 470 -2.34 -4.03 -31.56
CA GLU A 470 -0.99 -3.59 -31.87
C GLU A 470 -0.99 -2.18 -32.48
N GLN A 471 -0.20 -1.29 -31.90
CA GLN A 471 -0.07 0.10 -32.34
C GLN A 471 1.42 0.44 -32.52
N THR A 472 1.71 1.21 -33.56
CA THR A 472 3.04 1.81 -33.74
C THR A 472 2.95 3.29 -33.39
N ILE A 473 3.77 3.69 -32.42
CA ILE A 473 3.87 5.08 -31.98
C ILE A 473 5.13 5.66 -32.62
N ILE A 474 4.98 6.82 -33.24
CA ILE A 474 6.06 7.54 -33.89
C ILE A 474 6.41 8.75 -33.02
N VAL A 475 7.64 8.80 -32.57
CA VAL A 475 8.22 9.96 -31.88
C VAL A 475 8.98 10.81 -32.90
N THR A 476 8.72 12.11 -32.90
CA THR A 476 9.37 13.08 -33.79
C THR A 476 9.98 14.18 -32.94
N ALA A 477 11.27 14.40 -33.08
CA ALA A 477 12.00 15.56 -32.54
C ALA A 477 12.25 16.56 -33.68
N THR A 478 12.07 17.85 -33.43
CA THR A 478 12.22 18.91 -34.41
C THR A 478 12.99 20.09 -33.82
N ASP A 479 13.97 20.62 -34.55
CA ASP A 479 14.77 21.79 -34.18
C ASP A 479 14.18 23.11 -34.73
N ALA A 480 14.81 24.23 -34.41
CA ALA A 480 14.41 25.56 -34.87
C ALA A 480 14.75 25.80 -36.38
N SER A 481 15.65 25.01 -36.93
CA SER A 481 15.99 25.03 -38.35
C SER A 481 15.01 24.22 -39.21
N GLY A 482 14.08 23.50 -38.58
CA GLY A 482 13.07 22.65 -39.20
C GLY A 482 13.58 21.25 -39.58
N LEU A 483 14.79 20.89 -39.15
CA LEU A 483 15.30 19.53 -39.29
C LEU A 483 14.63 18.63 -38.24
N SER A 484 14.44 17.37 -38.57
CA SER A 484 13.75 16.44 -37.64
C SER A 484 14.31 15.03 -37.71
N ALA A 485 14.19 14.33 -36.58
CA ALA A 485 14.43 12.90 -36.45
C ALA A 485 13.19 12.18 -36.00
N THR A 486 13.04 10.92 -36.38
CA THR A 486 11.93 10.08 -35.97
C THR A 486 12.42 8.74 -35.42
N ALA A 487 11.75 8.26 -34.41
CA ALA A 487 11.88 6.91 -33.90
C ALA A 487 10.47 6.28 -33.74
N SER A 488 10.40 4.96 -33.81
CA SER A 488 9.12 4.27 -33.65
C SER A 488 9.25 3.13 -32.64
N VAL A 489 8.18 2.93 -31.86
CA VAL A 489 8.03 1.81 -30.94
C VAL A 489 6.68 1.16 -31.16
N THR A 490 6.64 -0.17 -31.08
CA THR A 490 5.39 -0.94 -31.20
C THR A 490 4.96 -1.43 -29.85
N VAL A 491 3.67 -1.28 -29.55
CA VAL A 491 3.06 -1.67 -28.27
C VAL A 491 1.74 -2.37 -28.55
N THR A 492 1.37 -3.31 -27.68
CA THR A 492 0.04 -3.94 -27.70
C THR A 492 -0.77 -3.40 -26.54
N VAL A 493 -1.88 -2.75 -26.85
CA VAL A 493 -2.83 -2.22 -25.86
C VAL A 493 -3.97 -3.23 -25.72
N ASP A 494 -4.33 -3.56 -24.47
CA ASP A 494 -5.48 -4.41 -24.22
C ASP A 494 -6.80 -3.67 -24.56
N ALA A 495 -7.66 -4.29 -25.35
CA ALA A 495 -8.86 -3.67 -25.86
C ALA A 495 -9.94 -3.40 -24.82
N GLY A 496 -9.90 -4.10 -23.70
CA GLY A 496 -11.06 -4.22 -22.82
C GLY A 496 -12.31 -4.71 -23.55
N VAL A 497 -13.36 -5.03 -22.85
CA VAL A 497 -14.62 -5.49 -23.43
C VAL A 497 -15.79 -4.66 -22.91
N THR A 498 -16.56 -4.07 -23.82
CA THR A 498 -17.80 -3.38 -23.47
C THR A 498 -18.98 -4.32 -23.67
N ALA A 499 -19.71 -4.61 -22.58
CA ALA A 499 -20.86 -5.49 -22.57
C ALA A 499 -21.78 -5.15 -21.39
N THR A 500 -22.98 -5.69 -21.36
CA THR A 500 -23.86 -5.59 -20.18
C THR A 500 -23.34 -6.47 -19.04
N LEU A 501 -23.78 -6.20 -17.82
CA LEU A 501 -23.43 -6.99 -16.64
C LEU A 501 -23.70 -8.49 -16.86
N SER A 502 -24.85 -8.83 -17.44
CA SER A 502 -25.21 -10.23 -17.75
C SER A 502 -24.26 -10.87 -18.77
N GLU A 503 -23.83 -10.15 -19.78
CA GLU A 503 -22.89 -10.62 -20.80
C GLU A 503 -21.48 -10.78 -20.23
N HIS A 504 -21.03 -9.86 -19.35
CA HIS A 504 -19.76 -9.99 -18.66
C HIS A 504 -19.73 -11.23 -17.77
N ILE A 505 -20.82 -11.50 -17.04
CA ILE A 505 -20.95 -12.70 -16.20
C ILE A 505 -20.98 -13.98 -17.06
N ASN A 506 -21.77 -14.00 -18.12
CA ASN A 506 -21.87 -15.15 -19.01
C ASN A 506 -20.54 -15.49 -19.70
N ALA A 507 -19.72 -14.48 -19.96
CA ALA A 507 -18.39 -14.63 -20.53
C ALA A 507 -17.28 -14.92 -19.48
N GLY A 508 -17.62 -15.05 -18.19
CA GLY A 508 -16.68 -15.34 -17.12
C GLY A 508 -15.74 -14.18 -16.74
N ARG A 509 -15.95 -12.98 -17.29
CA ARG A 509 -15.18 -11.78 -16.92
C ARG A 509 -15.57 -11.26 -15.55
N LEU A 510 -16.82 -11.41 -15.16
CA LEU A 510 -17.34 -11.16 -13.82
C LEU A 510 -17.98 -12.42 -13.26
N ASP A 511 -18.16 -12.46 -11.97
CA ASP A 511 -18.99 -13.45 -11.27
C ASP A 511 -20.06 -12.73 -10.43
N TYR A 512 -20.80 -13.49 -9.62
CA TYR A 512 -21.85 -12.91 -8.78
C TYR A 512 -21.33 -12.30 -7.47
N THR A 513 -20.03 -12.34 -7.19
CA THR A 513 -19.46 -11.86 -5.92
C THR A 513 -19.67 -10.35 -5.76
N ASN A 514 -19.42 -9.59 -6.83
CA ASN A 514 -19.60 -8.13 -6.86
C ASN A 514 -20.84 -7.67 -7.63
N TYR A 515 -21.79 -8.57 -7.92
CA TYR A 515 -22.98 -8.27 -8.71
C TYR A 515 -23.71 -7.01 -8.25
N ALA A 516 -23.87 -6.84 -6.93
CA ALA A 516 -24.64 -5.71 -6.38
C ALA A 516 -23.95 -4.37 -6.65
N ASN A 517 -22.64 -4.30 -6.57
CA ASN A 517 -21.88 -3.09 -6.84
C ASN A 517 -21.98 -2.74 -8.33
N CYS A 518 -21.68 -3.69 -9.23
CA CYS A 518 -21.79 -3.53 -10.66
C CYS A 518 -23.20 -3.14 -11.11
N TYR A 519 -24.24 -3.73 -10.52
CA TYR A 519 -25.63 -3.41 -10.86
C TYR A 519 -26.06 -2.03 -10.37
N LEU A 520 -25.61 -1.61 -9.19
CA LEU A 520 -25.92 -0.28 -8.66
C LEU A 520 -25.31 0.83 -9.51
N GLU A 521 -24.17 0.56 -10.11
CA GLU A 521 -23.46 1.54 -10.92
C GLU A 521 -23.94 1.58 -12.37
N TYR A 522 -24.03 0.42 -13.02
CA TYR A 522 -24.30 0.32 -14.46
C TYR A 522 -25.73 -0.11 -14.82
N SER A 523 -26.47 -0.68 -13.86
CA SER A 523 -27.83 -1.23 -14.09
C SER A 523 -27.84 -2.22 -15.28
N ASP A 524 -28.67 -1.96 -16.30
CA ASP A 524 -28.75 -2.75 -17.52
C ASP A 524 -27.93 -2.13 -18.68
N SER A 525 -27.17 -1.08 -18.43
CA SER A 525 -26.32 -0.43 -19.44
C SER A 525 -25.08 -1.27 -19.72
N ALA A 526 -24.59 -1.20 -20.96
CA ALA A 526 -23.29 -1.78 -21.29
C ALA A 526 -22.17 -0.90 -20.70
N PHE A 527 -21.18 -1.52 -20.10
CA PHE A 527 -20.00 -0.88 -19.54
C PHE A 527 -18.74 -1.65 -19.91
N LYS A 528 -17.59 -1.01 -19.73
CA LYS A 528 -16.31 -1.55 -20.16
C LYS A 528 -15.59 -2.19 -18.99
N LEU A 529 -15.05 -3.38 -19.21
CA LEU A 529 -14.07 -4.02 -18.33
C LEU A 529 -12.74 -4.13 -19.05
N ASN A 530 -11.68 -3.84 -18.33
CA ASN A 530 -10.30 -4.04 -18.75
C ASN A 530 -9.71 -5.24 -18.01
N GLU A 531 -8.89 -6.05 -18.69
CA GLU A 531 -8.14 -7.11 -18.05
C GLU A 531 -6.82 -6.54 -17.53
N SER A 532 -6.57 -6.69 -16.23
CA SER A 532 -5.36 -6.17 -15.57
C SER A 532 -4.60 -7.31 -14.90
N PRO A 533 -3.26 -7.36 -14.99
CA PRO A 533 -2.46 -8.33 -14.30
C PRO A 533 -2.51 -8.09 -12.78
N VAL A 534 -2.68 -9.15 -12.00
CA VAL A 534 -2.77 -9.08 -10.53
C VAL A 534 -1.53 -9.66 -9.87
N SER A 535 -1.11 -10.87 -10.28
CA SER A 535 0.13 -11.49 -9.79
C SER A 535 0.54 -12.65 -10.70
N GLY A 536 1.81 -12.75 -11.04
CA GLY A 536 2.34 -13.82 -11.87
C GLY A 536 1.67 -13.89 -13.25
N GLN A 537 0.99 -15.00 -13.56
CA GLN A 537 0.25 -15.22 -14.81
C GLN A 537 -1.27 -15.04 -14.63
N LEU A 538 -1.70 -14.45 -13.51
CA LEU A 538 -3.11 -14.21 -13.23
C LEU A 538 -3.48 -12.76 -13.57
N CYS A 539 -4.62 -12.60 -14.21
CA CYS A 539 -5.28 -11.34 -14.53
C CYS A 539 -6.67 -11.28 -13.89
N GLN A 540 -7.20 -10.08 -13.82
CA GLN A 540 -8.53 -9.80 -13.31
C GLN A 540 -9.20 -8.76 -14.20
N TRP A 541 -10.48 -8.97 -14.51
CA TRP A 541 -11.29 -8.01 -15.23
C TRP A 541 -11.86 -7.01 -14.25
N GLN A 542 -11.74 -5.72 -14.54
CA GLN A 542 -12.24 -4.64 -13.69
C GLN A 542 -12.65 -3.43 -14.54
N ASP A 543 -13.55 -2.62 -14.00
CA ASP A 543 -13.88 -1.30 -14.54
C ASP A 543 -12.82 -0.25 -14.15
N ASP A 544 -13.08 1.02 -14.50
CA ASP A 544 -12.08 2.09 -14.38
C ASP A 544 -11.72 2.43 -12.93
N ASP A 545 -12.62 2.20 -11.97
CA ASP A 545 -12.42 2.52 -10.56
C ASP A 545 -12.37 1.26 -9.66
N ALA A 546 -12.32 0.08 -10.27
CA ALA A 546 -12.34 -1.21 -9.58
C ALA A 546 -13.54 -1.44 -8.64
N SER A 547 -14.65 -0.74 -8.86
CA SER A 547 -15.91 -0.96 -8.15
C SER A 547 -16.58 -2.26 -8.61
N CYS A 548 -16.31 -2.67 -9.85
CA CYS A 548 -16.85 -3.84 -10.52
C CYS A 548 -15.71 -4.77 -10.97
N VAL A 549 -15.37 -5.74 -10.13
CA VAL A 549 -14.18 -6.59 -10.28
C VAL A 549 -14.59 -8.05 -10.41
N GLY A 550 -13.97 -8.75 -11.35
CA GLY A 550 -14.17 -10.17 -11.60
C GLY A 550 -13.24 -11.10 -10.80
N PRO A 551 -13.36 -12.41 -10.98
CA PRO A 551 -12.45 -13.38 -10.37
C PRO A 551 -11.05 -13.31 -10.99
N GLN A 552 -10.03 -13.66 -10.22
CA GLN A 552 -8.68 -13.84 -10.74
C GLN A 552 -8.62 -15.10 -11.61
N GLN A 553 -8.10 -14.97 -12.81
CA GLN A 553 -8.02 -16.06 -13.80
C GLN A 553 -6.72 -15.95 -14.61
N ALA A 554 -6.41 -16.98 -15.40
CA ALA A 554 -5.28 -16.90 -16.32
C ALA A 554 -5.50 -15.74 -17.30
N CYS A 555 -4.45 -14.95 -17.57
CA CYS A 555 -4.53 -13.83 -18.51
C CYS A 555 -4.94 -14.29 -19.89
N SER A 556 -5.83 -13.55 -20.54
CA SER A 556 -6.22 -13.81 -21.92
C SER A 556 -5.00 -13.66 -22.82
N ALA A 557 -4.68 -14.67 -23.63
CA ALA A 557 -3.63 -14.53 -24.64
C ALA A 557 -4.07 -13.45 -25.64
N GLY A 558 -3.29 -12.39 -25.78
CA GLY A 558 -3.62 -11.21 -26.58
C GLY A 558 -4.12 -11.55 -27.97
N GLY A 559 -5.31 -11.05 -28.27
CA GLY A 559 -5.90 -11.04 -29.62
C GLY A 559 -6.97 -12.07 -29.86
N ASP A 560 -8.24 -11.66 -29.64
CA ASP A 560 -9.28 -11.97 -30.64
C ASP A 560 -10.41 -10.95 -30.56
N ASN A 561 -10.43 -10.03 -31.51
CA ASN A 561 -11.61 -9.28 -31.89
C ASN A 561 -12.58 -10.24 -32.60
N GLY A 562 -13.36 -10.99 -31.84
CA GLY A 562 -14.42 -11.83 -32.34
C GLY A 562 -15.70 -11.05 -32.61
N SER A 563 -15.78 -10.48 -33.80
CA SER A 563 -17.06 -10.23 -34.45
C SER A 563 -17.78 -11.56 -34.62
N GLY A 564 -19.04 -11.63 -34.21
CA GLY A 564 -19.84 -12.83 -34.25
C GLY A 564 -19.80 -13.61 -35.57
N GLY A 565 -19.82 -14.91 -35.47
CA GLY A 565 -19.99 -15.81 -36.61
C GLY A 565 -19.75 -17.21 -36.16
N ASP A 566 -20.81 -17.96 -36.22
CA ASP A 566 -20.91 -19.40 -36.13
C ASP A 566 -19.70 -20.21 -36.55
N GLY A 567 -19.41 -21.27 -35.83
CA GLY A 567 -19.04 -22.51 -36.41
C GLY A 567 -17.60 -22.95 -36.33
N GLY A 568 -17.37 -23.98 -35.59
CA GLY A 568 -16.54 -25.03 -36.08
C GLY A 568 -15.19 -25.28 -35.47
N SER A 569 -15.14 -26.27 -34.63
CA SER A 569 -14.23 -27.43 -34.71
C SER A 569 -12.73 -27.21 -34.85
N GLY A 570 -12.05 -27.78 -33.91
CA GLY A 570 -10.66 -28.19 -34.06
C GLY A 570 -10.09 -28.68 -32.77
N SER A 571 -10.41 -29.82 -32.44
CA SER A 571 -9.69 -31.07 -32.35
C SER A 571 -8.31 -31.00 -31.73
N ASP A 572 -8.19 -31.69 -30.59
CA ASP A 572 -7.34 -32.87 -30.45
C ASP A 572 -7.76 -33.56 -29.16
N GLY A 573 -8.07 -34.75 -29.21
CA GLY A 573 -7.57 -36.03 -29.49
C GLY A 573 -8.14 -37.02 -28.53
N GLY A 574 -8.97 -37.93 -29.02
CA GLY A 574 -9.07 -39.28 -28.47
C GLY A 574 -10.20 -39.55 -27.48
N ASP A 575 -11.24 -39.98 -27.90
CA ASP A 575 -11.90 -41.27 -27.81
C ASP A 575 -13.43 -41.13 -27.86
N GLY A 576 -14.03 -41.97 -28.72
CA GLY A 576 -15.43 -41.91 -29.08
C GLY A 576 -16.35 -42.29 -27.93
N GLY A 577 -17.45 -41.55 -27.90
CA GLY A 577 -18.61 -41.83 -27.08
C GLY A 577 -19.67 -40.78 -27.37
N SER A 578 -20.57 -41.13 -28.33
CA SER A 578 -21.86 -40.47 -28.47
C SER A 578 -22.59 -40.53 -27.13
N GLY A 579 -22.66 -39.42 -26.40
CA GLY A 579 -23.41 -39.30 -25.16
C GLY A 579 -23.80 -37.86 -24.92
N ASN A 580 -25.10 -37.59 -24.79
CA ASN A 580 -25.70 -36.35 -24.34
C ASN A 580 -24.84 -35.69 -23.25
N THR A 581 -24.35 -34.51 -23.53
CA THR A 581 -23.61 -33.70 -22.54
C THR A 581 -24.59 -33.17 -21.51
N CYS A 582 -24.69 -33.84 -20.36
CA CYS A 582 -25.47 -33.38 -19.23
C CYS A 582 -24.76 -32.19 -18.59
N ALA A 583 -25.43 -31.05 -18.46
CA ALA A 583 -24.95 -29.89 -17.75
C ALA A 583 -25.37 -29.96 -16.27
N GLU A 584 -24.45 -29.74 -15.37
CA GLU A 584 -24.67 -29.80 -13.92
C GLU A 584 -24.22 -28.50 -13.25
N TYR A 585 -25.04 -27.99 -12.29
CA TYR A 585 -24.74 -26.81 -11.51
C TYR A 585 -25.10 -27.02 -10.04
N THR A 586 -24.17 -26.74 -9.14
CA THR A 586 -24.40 -26.73 -7.69
C THR A 586 -24.28 -25.29 -7.18
N THR A 587 -25.39 -24.70 -6.75
CA THR A 587 -25.42 -23.32 -6.26
C THR A 587 -26.65 -23.07 -5.39
N ALA A 588 -26.78 -21.86 -4.82
CA ALA A 588 -27.95 -21.49 -4.02
C ALA A 588 -29.21 -21.39 -4.89
N ASN A 589 -30.38 -21.65 -4.29
CA ASN A 589 -31.69 -21.63 -4.96
C ASN A 589 -31.94 -20.32 -5.73
N TYR A 590 -31.54 -19.21 -5.17
CA TYR A 590 -31.61 -17.92 -5.82
C TYR A 590 -30.85 -17.90 -7.15
N TYR A 591 -29.65 -18.43 -7.18
CA TYR A 591 -28.82 -18.45 -8.38
C TYR A 591 -29.27 -19.46 -9.44
N HIS A 592 -29.94 -20.55 -9.04
CA HIS A 592 -30.63 -21.42 -9.98
C HIS A 592 -31.81 -20.69 -10.65
N LYS A 593 -32.53 -19.86 -9.89
CA LYS A 593 -33.63 -19.04 -10.44
C LYS A 593 -33.11 -17.99 -11.41
N VAL A 594 -32.09 -17.24 -11.04
CA VAL A 594 -31.47 -16.21 -11.90
C VAL A 594 -30.91 -16.84 -13.19
N GLY A 595 -30.30 -18.01 -13.09
CA GLY A 595 -29.80 -18.76 -14.24
C GLY A 595 -30.85 -19.52 -15.03
N GLY A 596 -32.16 -19.27 -14.85
CA GLY A 596 -33.25 -19.92 -15.58
C GLY A 596 -33.42 -21.41 -15.31
N ARG A 597 -32.71 -21.97 -14.32
CA ARG A 597 -32.74 -23.39 -13.94
C ARG A 597 -33.78 -23.72 -12.88
N ALA A 598 -34.35 -22.67 -12.27
CA ALA A 598 -35.40 -22.77 -11.26
C ALA A 598 -36.35 -21.58 -11.32
N TYR A 599 -37.53 -21.72 -10.73
CA TYR A 599 -38.46 -20.62 -10.48
C TYR A 599 -38.88 -20.64 -9.00
N SER A 600 -39.48 -19.54 -8.52
CA SER A 600 -39.97 -19.46 -7.15
C SER A 600 -41.42 -19.04 -7.08
N THR A 601 -42.13 -19.54 -6.03
CA THR A 601 -43.51 -19.17 -5.67
C THR A 601 -43.55 -18.73 -4.22
N GLY A 602 -44.67 -18.22 -3.75
CA GLY A 602 -44.84 -17.77 -2.35
C GLY A 602 -44.54 -16.28 -2.17
N ASN A 603 -44.30 -15.89 -0.91
CA ASN A 603 -44.06 -14.47 -0.61
C ASN A 603 -42.59 -14.06 -0.76
N TYR A 604 -42.34 -12.78 -0.92
CA TYR A 604 -41.01 -12.21 -1.18
C TYR A 604 -39.96 -12.57 -0.09
N TRP A 605 -40.37 -12.74 1.16
CA TRP A 605 -39.46 -12.98 2.29
C TRP A 605 -39.14 -14.45 2.56
N ALA A 606 -39.97 -15.36 2.05
CA ALA A 606 -39.80 -16.79 2.18
C ALA A 606 -40.35 -17.54 0.95
N PRO A 607 -39.67 -17.43 -0.20
CA PRO A 607 -40.11 -18.10 -1.42
C PRO A 607 -39.79 -19.60 -1.40
N ASP A 608 -40.70 -20.40 -1.98
CA ASP A 608 -40.45 -21.80 -2.31
C ASP A 608 -39.85 -21.90 -3.69
N TYR A 609 -38.80 -22.70 -3.86
CA TYR A 609 -38.07 -22.86 -5.13
C TYR A 609 -38.38 -24.22 -5.77
N PHE A 610 -38.44 -24.23 -7.10
CA PHE A 610 -38.71 -25.43 -7.92
C PHE A 610 -37.81 -25.45 -9.15
N ALA A 611 -37.30 -26.61 -9.50
CA ALA A 611 -36.48 -26.79 -10.69
C ALA A 611 -37.30 -26.50 -11.96
N GLN A 612 -36.73 -25.76 -12.90
CA GLN A 612 -37.38 -25.37 -14.14
C GLN A 612 -37.68 -26.59 -15.04
N GLY A 613 -38.87 -26.67 -15.58
CA GLY A 613 -39.34 -27.74 -16.44
C GLY A 613 -39.82 -28.99 -15.67
N THR A 614 -39.06 -29.53 -14.74
CA THR A 614 -39.49 -30.72 -13.96
C THR A 614 -40.38 -30.38 -12.77
N ASN A 615 -40.41 -29.14 -12.33
CA ASN A 615 -41.16 -28.68 -11.15
C ASN A 615 -40.80 -29.41 -9.84
N ALA A 616 -39.61 -30.01 -9.75
CA ALA A 616 -39.14 -30.68 -8.54
C ALA A 616 -38.89 -29.62 -7.44
N PRO A 617 -39.44 -29.81 -6.22
CA PRO A 617 -39.24 -28.87 -5.13
C PRO A 617 -37.78 -28.90 -4.63
N MET A 618 -37.18 -27.73 -4.53
CA MET A 618 -35.80 -27.57 -4.09
C MET A 618 -35.77 -27.35 -2.58
N SER A 619 -34.83 -27.98 -1.89
CA SER A 619 -34.71 -27.89 -0.43
C SER A 619 -34.03 -26.59 0.02
N GLY A 620 -34.39 -26.10 1.19
CA GLY A 620 -33.78 -24.95 1.84
C GLY A 620 -34.37 -23.60 1.42
N SER A 621 -33.86 -22.54 2.04
CA SER A 621 -34.27 -21.16 1.79
C SER A 621 -33.65 -20.60 0.49
N THR A 622 -33.84 -19.31 0.25
CA THR A 622 -33.24 -18.53 -0.86
C THR A 622 -31.73 -18.84 -1.03
N TRP A 623 -31.02 -19.02 0.06
CA TRP A 623 -29.58 -19.30 0.11
C TRP A 623 -29.24 -20.78 0.32
N GLY A 624 -30.25 -21.68 0.35
CA GLY A 624 -30.04 -23.12 0.40
C GLY A 624 -29.40 -23.60 -0.92
N SER A 625 -28.32 -24.37 -0.84
CA SER A 625 -27.63 -24.90 -2.01
C SER A 625 -28.26 -26.21 -2.48
N ASN A 626 -28.51 -26.33 -3.78
CA ASN A 626 -28.95 -27.55 -4.46
C ASN A 626 -28.10 -27.82 -5.70
N THR A 627 -28.06 -29.08 -6.14
CA THR A 627 -27.45 -29.47 -7.42
C THR A 627 -28.58 -29.70 -8.40
N LEU A 628 -28.53 -29.08 -9.58
CA LEU A 628 -29.44 -29.29 -10.68
C LEU A 628 -28.66 -29.75 -11.92
N HIS A 629 -29.21 -30.70 -12.66
CA HIS A 629 -28.66 -31.14 -13.93
C HIS A 629 -29.72 -31.13 -15.05
N SER A 630 -29.25 -31.00 -16.28
CA SER A 630 -30.09 -31.02 -17.47
C SER A 630 -29.31 -31.57 -18.68
N SER A 631 -29.94 -32.36 -19.49
CA SER A 631 -29.39 -32.84 -20.76
C SER A 631 -29.89 -32.04 -21.98
N ASP A 632 -30.88 -31.15 -21.80
CA ASP A 632 -31.50 -30.36 -22.87
C ASP A 632 -31.48 -28.85 -22.62
N GLY A 633 -30.94 -28.41 -21.46
CA GLY A 633 -30.87 -27.01 -21.05
C GLY A 633 -32.22 -26.38 -20.67
N SER A 634 -33.33 -27.10 -20.83
CA SER A 634 -34.69 -26.58 -20.61
C SER A 634 -35.40 -27.27 -19.45
N ASN A 635 -35.12 -28.54 -19.21
CA ASN A 635 -35.68 -29.33 -18.14
C ASN A 635 -34.62 -29.71 -17.14
N TRP A 636 -34.73 -29.14 -15.92
CA TRP A 636 -33.75 -29.31 -14.87
C TRP A 636 -34.24 -30.27 -13.79
N SER A 637 -33.41 -31.18 -13.36
CA SER A 637 -33.67 -32.17 -12.32
C SER A 637 -32.73 -32.02 -11.14
N LEU A 638 -33.19 -32.39 -9.94
CA LEU A 638 -32.36 -32.38 -8.73
C LEU A 638 -31.34 -33.51 -8.76
N GLY A 639 -30.13 -33.23 -8.26
CA GLY A 639 -29.00 -34.15 -8.17
C GLY A 639 -27.98 -33.94 -9.29
N SER A 640 -26.92 -34.79 -9.26
CA SER A 640 -25.86 -34.78 -10.28
C SER A 640 -26.30 -35.47 -11.56
N CYS A 641 -25.59 -35.21 -12.61
CA CYS A 641 -25.75 -35.93 -13.89
C CYS A 641 -25.67 -37.44 -13.71
N PRO A 642 -26.54 -38.25 -14.39
CA PRO A 642 -26.58 -39.68 -14.25
C PRO A 642 -25.35 -40.36 -14.83
#